data_a2d2e533fbe220eb286f5ba0d5172fc7
#
_entry.id   a2d2e533fbe220eb286f5ba0d5172fc7
#
_cell.length_a   1.000
_cell.length_b   1.000
_cell.length_c   1.000
_cell.angle_alpha   90.00
_cell.angle_beta   90.00
_cell.angle_gamma   90.00
#
_symmetry.space_group_name_H-M   'P 1'
#
loop_
_entity.id
_entity.type
_entity.pdbx_description
1 polymer ?
#
loop_
_entity_poly.entity_id
_entity_poly.type
_entity_poly.pdbx_seq_one_letter_code
_entity_poly.pdbx_strand_id
1 'polypeptide(L)'
;MEQTAAHKHTYLDLLTVHRVELVNGITNTECILDNLLQLGYFTSEDTEFIQQSATRHEKVRKTLDIVSAKGEESAEYFVYILHCAKEVYSDFHPWLKEINYCPSDHLLNRPVLITDAVCQYTEKLRNELRRDARFASSYVQKEDTLFDDIYTETLMELINAVNETQGNISHLEDLFSDTGVINEDAETVFVTGDAGVGKTILLQRLQNLWSKGELCADVKFFFKFRCRIFNSFKEEDKISLRDLLFKYNCYPDKDADEIFSYIRQHPASVLFTLDGFDEINVDCVLNDIPDSSPFDPTHPVALLMNLLRGKLLKGSKKLLTARTGTNLPLRMVRKRVTLKGFSKDHLLRYLKKFFKNEAHQTLVLTQLEANPHLCSLCSVPLFCWIIFKCYEHFQSKCSSQGLSHSVTLTDIYLVMIEVFLNHSPQANLNRKNARSQINVFTTKKEALMRFGKLALKGIENSNFVFSQEKIAAAKIWEEDLQLGIIKTVGHYNGCGNQSTYEYIHLTLQSFFTAFSLALDDEISSRDFLALFNDGNVPTPSTKKFSDVILAFFSPTRHSSTNVLKPLNEHLQFTMLFLCGLLSNSNIDLLLNLASPAIVKEKQSVLTSYLFNCMKKHFQSLPRSHFEDGCKVHVLPRFIWLMRYIFEMQNGAAAKLAAKDICADYIKLNYCNVSSADCSALAFILRHIQRPLALEMDNNNINDYGVEQLVSCFSQLTVLRLSVNQITDHGVHILVKELKKHQQIRSLGLYKNRITDVGARDIAELIEGCPSLVCLKMGANLITHEGGTCLAKAIQKSKTVEEIGFWGNQIGDRGAEAFAEALKDHHSLKNLSLAANQISSEGSIHLAKALCSNSSLKTLWLTQNDLDDEAAESFGEMLRVNSSLEKLWLIENKITTRGATCLLQSLRGNTAIDEICLKDNRIPKEDVWHLVKDKRIVI
;
A
#
# COMPACT_ATOMS: atom_id res chain seq x y z
N MET A 1 35.65 74.70 17.18
CA MET A 1 35.28 74.11 15.90
C MET A 1 36.18 72.98 15.65
N GLU A 2 35.76 71.81 16.05
CA GLU A 2 36.32 70.50 15.63
C GLU A 2 35.16 69.51 15.76
N GLN A 3 34.51 69.23 14.66
CA GLN A 3 33.56 68.13 14.56
C GLN A 3 34.40 66.79 14.49
N THR A 4 34.39 66.08 15.55
CA THR A 4 34.92 64.72 15.61
C THR A 4 34.04 63.83 14.71
N ALA A 5 34.57 63.38 13.57
CA ALA A 5 33.99 62.33 12.73
C ALA A 5 33.93 61.06 13.52
N ALA A 6 32.71 60.64 13.93
CA ALA A 6 32.49 59.30 14.48
C ALA A 6 32.75 58.29 13.37
N HIS A 7 33.77 57.44 13.54
CA HIS A 7 34.01 56.30 12.68
C HIS A 7 32.77 55.37 12.74
N LYS A 8 32.03 55.31 11.63
CA LYS A 8 31.02 54.26 11.44
C LYS A 8 31.75 52.93 11.32
N HIS A 9 31.77 52.15 12.41
CA HIS A 9 32.19 50.76 12.32
C HIS A 9 31.32 50.03 11.34
N THR A 10 31.91 49.27 10.43
CA THR A 10 31.16 48.35 9.55
C THR A 10 30.57 47.20 10.36
N TYR A 11 29.50 46.59 9.87
CA TYR A 11 28.93 45.41 10.55
C TYR A 11 29.93 44.25 10.60
N LEU A 12 30.79 44.09 9.61
CA LEU A 12 31.91 43.15 9.60
C LEU A 12 32.89 43.43 10.74
N ASP A 13 33.23 44.70 10.98
CA ASP A 13 34.09 45.07 12.12
C ASP A 13 33.43 44.72 13.45
N LEU A 14 32.13 44.99 13.58
CA LEU A 14 31.36 44.60 14.78
C LEU A 14 31.35 43.11 15.03
N LEU A 15 31.10 42.27 13.99
CA LEU A 15 31.16 40.82 14.13
C LEU A 15 32.54 40.32 14.51
N THR A 16 33.59 40.98 14.06
CA THR A 16 34.98 40.62 14.37
C THR A 16 35.34 40.98 15.80
N VAL A 17 34.99 42.16 16.28
CA VAL A 17 35.28 42.66 17.64
C VAL A 17 34.52 41.81 18.69
N HIS A 18 33.25 41.52 18.47
CA HIS A 18 32.40 40.80 19.41
C HIS A 18 32.32 39.30 19.13
N ARG A 19 33.22 38.72 18.33
CA ARG A 19 33.18 37.33 17.90
C ARG A 19 33.09 36.32 19.07
N VAL A 20 33.85 36.57 20.14
CA VAL A 20 33.89 35.68 21.32
C VAL A 20 32.54 35.68 22.05
N GLU A 21 31.96 36.85 22.22
CA GLU A 21 30.63 37.00 22.84
C GLU A 21 29.54 36.32 22.02
N LEU A 22 29.56 36.52 20.70
CA LEU A 22 28.62 35.86 19.76
C LEU A 22 28.71 34.34 19.81
N VAL A 23 29.94 33.78 19.81
CA VAL A 23 30.14 32.32 19.90
C VAL A 23 29.63 31.75 21.20
N ASN A 24 29.77 32.48 22.31
CA ASN A 24 29.34 32.00 23.62
C ASN A 24 27.83 32.19 23.86
N GLY A 25 27.25 33.27 23.34
CA GLY A 25 25.90 33.67 23.61
C GLY A 25 24.84 33.13 22.63
N ILE A 26 25.19 32.80 21.40
CA ILE A 26 24.24 32.20 20.45
C ILE A 26 23.93 30.74 20.86
N THR A 27 22.76 30.52 21.44
CA THR A 27 22.35 29.22 21.93
C THR A 27 21.66 28.38 20.87
N ASN A 28 20.97 29.02 19.92
CA ASN A 28 20.28 28.36 18.82
C ASN A 28 20.80 28.89 17.48
N THR A 29 21.49 28.06 16.70
CA THR A 29 21.98 28.39 15.37
C THR A 29 20.99 28.13 14.25
N GLU A 30 20.02 27.24 14.44
CA GLU A 30 19.11 26.80 13.37
C GLU A 30 18.25 27.96 12.86
N CYS A 31 17.71 28.77 13.77
CA CYS A 31 16.94 29.94 13.41
C CYS A 31 17.73 30.93 12.53
N ILE A 32 19.00 31.14 12.86
CA ILE A 32 19.89 32.04 12.09
C ILE A 32 20.15 31.47 10.70
N LEU A 33 20.46 30.17 10.62
CA LEU A 33 20.76 29.48 9.36
C LEU A 33 19.56 29.49 8.42
N ASP A 34 18.39 29.20 8.95
CA ASP A 34 17.13 29.21 8.18
C ASP A 34 16.82 30.59 7.60
N ASN A 35 17.00 31.67 8.36
CA ASN A 35 16.78 33.02 7.87
C ASN A 35 17.81 33.42 6.80
N LEU A 36 19.08 33.07 6.99
CA LEU A 36 20.14 33.37 6.02
C LEU A 36 19.96 32.56 4.72
N LEU A 37 19.54 31.30 4.81
CA LEU A 37 19.24 30.45 3.65
C LEU A 37 18.05 30.96 2.87
N GLN A 38 16.95 31.29 3.53
CA GLN A 38 15.70 31.67 2.89
C GLN A 38 15.77 32.97 2.09
N LEU A 39 16.63 33.91 2.52
CA LEU A 39 16.86 35.16 1.79
C LEU A 39 18.04 35.06 0.80
N GLY A 40 18.63 33.90 0.63
CA GLY A 40 19.69 33.68 -0.36
C GLY A 40 21.06 34.20 0.06
N TYR A 41 21.23 34.57 1.33
CA TYR A 41 22.56 34.88 1.86
C TYR A 41 23.40 33.60 2.05
N PHE A 42 22.75 32.48 2.39
CA PHE A 42 23.38 31.17 2.44
C PHE A 42 22.83 30.26 1.35
N THR A 43 23.63 29.29 0.92
CA THR A 43 23.22 28.19 0.07
C THR A 43 22.89 26.94 0.93
N SER A 44 22.23 25.95 0.34
CA SER A 44 22.02 24.65 1.02
C SER A 44 23.33 24.00 1.42
N GLU A 45 24.38 24.12 0.59
CA GLU A 45 25.72 23.61 0.87
C GLU A 45 26.37 24.30 2.09
N ASP A 46 26.20 25.63 2.22
CA ASP A 46 26.67 26.37 3.38
C ASP A 46 26.00 25.86 4.66
N THR A 47 24.71 25.63 4.60
CA THR A 47 23.92 25.15 5.74
C THR A 47 24.30 23.72 6.14
N GLU A 48 24.44 22.82 5.18
CA GLU A 48 24.88 21.42 5.42
C GLU A 48 26.29 21.39 6.01
N PHE A 49 27.22 22.21 5.49
CA PHE A 49 28.58 22.30 6.00
C PHE A 49 28.63 22.75 7.47
N ILE A 50 27.76 23.67 7.88
CA ILE A 50 27.67 24.12 9.27
C ILE A 50 27.02 23.02 10.13
N GLN A 51 25.97 22.36 9.65
CA GLN A 51 25.23 21.33 10.39
C GLN A 51 26.05 20.08 10.68
N GLN A 52 27.07 19.75 9.85
CA GLN A 52 28.00 18.66 10.08
C GLN A 52 28.93 18.89 11.29
N SER A 53 28.93 20.08 11.89
CA SER A 53 29.79 20.38 13.05
C SER A 53 29.30 19.71 14.32
N ALA A 54 30.21 19.10 15.07
CA ALA A 54 29.90 18.31 16.27
C ALA A 54 29.46 19.17 17.47
N THR A 55 29.86 20.44 17.55
CA THR A 55 29.57 21.31 18.70
C THR A 55 28.83 22.58 18.28
N ARG A 56 28.01 23.09 19.19
CA ARG A 56 27.32 24.39 19.02
C ARG A 56 28.31 25.52 18.73
N HIS A 57 29.38 25.63 19.46
CA HIS A 57 30.39 26.69 19.31
C HIS A 57 31.07 26.63 17.93
N GLU A 58 31.27 25.43 17.40
CA GLU A 58 31.82 25.25 16.06
C GLU A 58 30.85 25.66 14.99
N LYS A 59 29.56 25.31 15.14
CA LYS A 59 28.48 25.78 14.25
C LYS A 59 28.42 27.31 14.18
N VAL A 60 28.45 27.98 15.33
CA VAL A 60 28.43 29.45 15.38
C VAL A 60 29.70 30.06 14.73
N ARG A 61 30.90 29.50 14.97
CA ARG A 61 32.14 29.97 14.34
C ARG A 61 32.04 29.89 12.82
N LYS A 62 31.64 28.73 12.28
CA LYS A 62 31.48 28.55 10.84
C LYS A 62 30.43 29.50 10.25
N THR A 63 29.29 29.69 10.97
CA THR A 63 28.27 30.67 10.54
C THR A 63 28.85 32.06 10.43
N LEU A 64 29.61 32.54 11.43
CA LEU A 64 30.24 33.83 11.40
C LEU A 64 31.32 33.96 10.30
N ASP A 65 32.09 32.90 10.04
CA ASP A 65 33.09 32.85 8.98
C ASP A 65 32.40 32.98 7.59
N ILE A 66 31.33 32.28 7.35
CA ILE A 66 30.58 32.35 6.07
C ILE A 66 29.92 33.73 5.93
N VAL A 67 29.27 34.24 6.99
CA VAL A 67 28.65 35.58 6.99
C VAL A 67 29.70 36.64 6.63
N SER A 68 30.87 36.56 7.25
CA SER A 68 31.98 37.49 6.98
C SER A 68 32.49 37.36 5.53
N ALA A 69 32.60 36.14 5.02
CA ALA A 69 33.04 35.89 3.66
C ALA A 69 32.04 36.39 2.60
N LYS A 70 30.74 36.45 2.94
CA LYS A 70 29.68 36.95 2.04
C LYS A 70 29.48 38.49 2.06
N GLY A 71 30.16 39.18 2.97
CA GLY A 71 30.29 40.63 2.96
C GLY A 71 29.33 41.38 3.88
N GLU A 72 29.38 42.71 3.78
CA GLU A 72 28.69 43.66 4.67
C GLU A 72 27.19 43.50 4.76
N GLU A 73 26.54 43.25 3.66
CA GLU A 73 25.07 43.08 3.61
C GLU A 73 24.64 41.81 4.37
N SER A 74 25.41 40.72 4.26
CA SER A 74 25.18 39.50 5.02
C SER A 74 25.42 39.73 6.52
N ALA A 75 26.45 40.52 6.90
CA ALA A 75 26.76 40.87 8.28
C ALA A 75 25.66 41.78 8.89
N GLU A 76 25.16 42.76 8.15
CA GLU A 76 24.05 43.60 8.56
C GLU A 76 22.79 42.79 8.82
N TYR A 77 22.47 41.87 7.90
CA TYR A 77 21.29 41.00 8.04
C TYR A 77 21.44 40.00 9.22
N PHE A 78 22.63 39.48 9.45
CA PHE A 78 22.90 38.67 10.63
C PHE A 78 22.63 39.41 11.94
N VAL A 79 23.10 40.67 12.06
CA VAL A 79 22.83 41.55 13.22
C VAL A 79 21.33 41.88 13.32
N TYR A 80 20.65 42.04 12.19
CA TYR A 80 19.19 42.26 12.14
C TYR A 80 18.43 41.03 12.68
N ILE A 81 18.84 39.79 12.35
CA ILE A 81 18.25 38.56 12.91
C ILE A 81 18.40 38.55 14.44
N LEU A 82 19.59 38.86 14.95
CA LEU A 82 19.83 38.93 16.42
C LEU A 82 18.96 40.01 17.07
N HIS A 83 18.75 41.15 16.40
CA HIS A 83 17.89 42.22 16.89
C HIS A 83 16.42 41.85 16.93
N CYS A 84 15.93 41.16 15.91
CA CYS A 84 14.54 40.70 15.83
C CYS A 84 14.26 39.56 16.82
N ALA A 85 15.20 38.66 17.07
CA ALA A 85 15.11 37.55 17.97
C ALA A 85 15.63 37.87 19.41
N LYS A 86 15.34 39.06 19.91
CA LYS A 86 15.83 39.59 21.23
C LYS A 86 15.53 38.67 22.40
N GLU A 87 14.38 37.97 22.38
CA GLU A 87 13.98 37.11 23.49
C GLU A 87 14.76 35.80 23.52
N VAL A 88 15.22 35.29 22.37
CA VAL A 88 16.08 34.10 22.25
C VAL A 88 17.51 34.43 22.68
N TYR A 89 17.95 35.62 22.33
CA TYR A 89 19.34 36.07 22.55
C TYR A 89 19.35 37.20 23.59
N SER A 90 18.69 36.99 24.72
CA SER A 90 18.55 37.97 25.80
C SER A 90 19.90 38.54 26.27
N ASP A 91 20.95 37.74 26.19
CA ASP A 91 22.32 38.13 26.61
C ASP A 91 22.94 39.16 25.67
N PHE A 92 22.44 39.28 24.42
CA PHE A 92 22.91 40.29 23.45
C PHE A 92 22.09 41.59 23.46
N HIS A 93 21.00 41.63 24.19
CA HIS A 93 20.16 42.83 24.24
C HIS A 93 20.90 44.06 24.81
N PRO A 94 21.81 43.99 25.82
CA PRO A 94 22.67 45.07 26.20
C PRO A 94 23.62 45.48 25.07
N TRP A 95 24.29 44.51 24.43
CA TRP A 95 25.23 44.75 23.33
C TRP A 95 24.58 45.49 22.15
N LEU A 96 23.38 45.02 21.68
CA LEU A 96 22.63 45.68 20.60
C LEU A 96 22.25 47.11 20.96
N LYS A 97 22.03 47.42 22.24
CA LYS A 97 21.82 48.80 22.71
C LYS A 97 23.08 49.64 22.71
N GLU A 98 24.21 49.05 23.09
CA GLU A 98 25.49 49.74 23.11
C GLU A 98 25.96 50.20 21.73
N ILE A 99 25.74 49.34 20.72
CA ILE A 99 26.06 49.68 19.31
C ILE A 99 25.02 50.64 18.68
N ASN A 100 23.97 51.01 19.43
CA ASN A 100 22.86 51.84 18.97
C ASN A 100 22.28 51.39 17.61
N TYR A 101 22.08 50.06 17.50
CA TYR A 101 21.66 49.45 16.26
C TYR A 101 20.25 49.96 15.83
N CYS A 102 20.18 50.48 14.59
CA CYS A 102 18.95 50.90 13.95
C CYS A 102 18.90 50.22 12.56
N PRO A 103 17.91 49.34 12.30
CA PRO A 103 17.79 48.67 11.01
C PRO A 103 17.69 49.69 9.87
N SER A 104 18.33 49.41 8.74
CA SER A 104 18.19 50.22 7.54
C SER A 104 16.79 50.08 6.92
N ASP A 105 16.32 51.11 6.22
CA ASP A 105 14.95 51.15 5.63
C ASP A 105 14.68 49.94 4.71
N HIS A 106 15.69 49.42 4.04
CA HIS A 106 15.56 48.25 3.18
C HIS A 106 15.34 46.93 3.97
N LEU A 107 15.77 46.87 5.24
CA LEU A 107 15.53 45.74 6.14
C LEU A 107 14.17 45.82 6.85
N LEU A 108 13.70 47.06 7.18
CA LEU A 108 12.42 47.27 7.84
C LEU A 108 11.22 46.77 6.98
N ASN A 109 11.36 46.77 5.68
CA ASN A 109 10.34 46.30 4.73
C ASN A 109 10.45 44.84 4.35
N ARG A 110 11.47 44.13 4.84
CA ARG A 110 11.58 42.69 4.65
C ARG A 110 10.87 41.95 5.79
N PRO A 111 9.97 41.00 5.48
CA PRO A 111 9.32 40.23 6.53
C PRO A 111 10.37 39.43 7.31
N VAL A 112 10.39 39.56 8.63
CA VAL A 112 11.12 38.63 9.51
C VAL A 112 10.42 37.29 9.41
N LEU A 113 11.07 36.34 8.83
CA LEU A 113 10.43 35.12 8.32
C LEU A 113 10.29 34.03 9.35
N ILE A 114 11.08 34.04 10.43
CA ILE A 114 11.00 33.04 11.49
C ILE A 114 11.18 33.73 12.82
N THR A 115 10.11 33.80 13.59
CA THR A 115 10.15 34.35 14.95
C THR A 115 10.60 33.29 15.94
N ASP A 116 11.07 33.71 17.09
CA ASP A 116 11.42 32.80 18.18
C ASP A 116 10.24 31.88 18.57
N ALA A 117 9.03 32.41 18.58
CA ALA A 117 7.81 31.67 18.85
C ALA A 117 7.59 30.49 17.87
N VAL A 118 7.88 30.70 16.58
CA VAL A 118 7.80 29.65 15.55
C VAL A 118 8.84 28.57 15.79
N CYS A 119 10.08 28.93 16.09
CA CYS A 119 11.16 27.98 16.39
C CYS A 119 10.87 27.16 17.64
N GLN A 120 10.43 27.80 18.73
CA GLN A 120 10.07 27.11 19.97
C GLN A 120 8.90 26.15 19.77
N TYR A 121 7.91 26.55 19.02
CA TYR A 121 6.77 25.70 18.72
C TYR A 121 7.15 24.50 17.82
N THR A 122 8.01 24.73 16.83
CA THR A 122 8.56 23.64 16.00
C THR A 122 9.28 22.60 16.84
N GLU A 123 10.15 23.05 17.78
CA GLU A 123 10.87 22.16 18.67
C GLU A 123 9.94 21.44 19.65
N LYS A 124 8.92 22.11 20.14
CA LYS A 124 7.86 21.49 20.95
C LYS A 124 7.17 20.36 20.19
N LEU A 125 6.75 20.60 18.93
CA LEU A 125 6.15 19.60 18.05
C LEU A 125 7.11 18.42 17.83
N ARG A 126 8.40 18.68 17.55
CA ARG A 126 9.41 17.63 17.38
C ARG A 126 9.55 16.77 18.63
N ASN A 127 9.60 17.39 19.80
CA ASN A 127 9.73 16.67 21.06
C ASN A 127 8.50 15.84 21.42
N GLU A 128 7.30 16.33 21.14
CA GLU A 128 6.06 15.58 21.35
C GLU A 128 5.97 14.40 20.38
N LEU A 129 6.22 14.62 19.08
CA LEU A 129 6.17 13.55 18.09
C LEU A 129 7.29 12.51 18.32
N ARG A 130 8.47 12.93 18.79
CA ARG A 130 9.56 12.01 19.16
C ARG A 130 9.16 11.11 20.33
N ARG A 131 8.50 11.66 21.36
CA ARG A 131 7.97 10.84 22.47
C ARG A 131 6.92 9.85 21.98
N ASP A 132 5.97 10.30 21.17
CA ASP A 132 4.89 9.48 20.66
C ASP A 132 5.36 8.38 19.70
N ALA A 133 6.39 8.67 18.89
CA ALA A 133 6.92 7.74 17.89
C ALA A 133 8.04 6.83 18.43
N ARG A 134 8.54 7.08 19.65
CA ARG A 134 9.72 6.40 20.21
C ARG A 134 9.55 4.89 20.38
N PHE A 135 8.36 4.47 20.82
CA PHE A 135 8.08 3.07 21.06
C PHE A 135 7.19 2.50 19.97
N ALA A 136 7.47 1.28 19.56
CA ALA A 136 6.53 0.54 18.74
C ALA A 136 5.21 0.48 19.52
N SER A 137 4.08 0.67 18.81
CA SER A 137 2.76 0.47 19.44
C SER A 137 2.69 -0.97 19.91
N SER A 138 3.25 -1.24 21.10
CA SER A 138 3.24 -2.56 21.70
C SER A 138 1.81 -2.89 22.05
N TYR A 139 1.32 -3.95 21.46
CA TYR A 139 0.01 -4.48 21.81
C TYR A 139 0.03 -5.24 23.16
N VAL A 140 1.21 -5.29 23.84
CA VAL A 140 1.34 -5.89 25.19
C VAL A 140 2.13 -4.91 26.08
N GLN A 141 1.52 -4.48 27.15
CA GLN A 141 1.96 -3.35 28.01
C GLN A 141 3.30 -3.53 28.78
N LYS A 142 4.07 -4.58 28.57
CA LYS A 142 5.23 -4.89 29.45
C LYS A 142 6.62 -4.73 28.85
N GLU A 143 6.78 -4.47 27.56
CA GLU A 143 8.11 -4.26 26.96
C GLU A 143 8.09 -3.02 26.09
N ASP A 144 8.82 -2.00 26.49
CA ASP A 144 9.11 -0.80 25.71
C ASP A 144 10.12 -1.14 24.59
N THR A 145 9.67 -1.80 23.54
CA THR A 145 10.51 -2.05 22.37
C THR A 145 10.63 -0.75 21.57
N LEU A 146 11.86 -0.30 21.32
CA LEU A 146 12.09 0.87 20.48
C LEU A 146 11.55 0.63 19.08
N PHE A 147 10.91 1.65 18.53
CA PHE A 147 10.29 1.58 17.21
C PHE A 147 11.33 1.23 16.12
N ASP A 148 12.51 1.87 16.17
CA ASP A 148 13.56 1.66 15.18
C ASP A 148 14.12 0.23 15.19
N ASP A 149 14.11 -0.45 16.33
CA ASP A 149 14.63 -1.81 16.46
C ASP A 149 13.75 -2.84 15.72
N ILE A 150 12.45 -2.62 15.68
CA ILE A 150 11.50 -3.57 15.10
C ILE A 150 10.94 -3.14 13.74
N TYR A 151 10.99 -1.84 13.42
CA TYR A 151 10.43 -1.33 12.17
C TYR A 151 11.03 -2.06 10.96
N THR A 152 10.16 -2.57 10.11
CA THR A 152 10.51 -3.19 8.82
C THR A 152 9.62 -2.57 7.76
N GLU A 153 10.23 -2.12 6.69
CA GLU A 153 9.53 -1.50 5.57
C GLU A 153 8.56 -2.47 4.90
N THR A 154 7.49 -1.92 4.35
CA THR A 154 6.53 -2.66 3.53
C THR A 154 6.72 -2.26 2.07
N LEU A 155 6.33 -3.13 1.15
CA LEU A 155 6.36 -2.81 -0.27
C LEU A 155 5.36 -1.69 -0.58
N MET A 156 5.82 -0.64 -1.26
CA MET A 156 5.03 0.51 -1.70
C MET A 156 5.04 0.62 -3.21
N GLU A 157 3.86 0.60 -3.83
CA GLU A 157 3.71 0.72 -5.29
C GLU A 157 3.08 2.06 -5.67
N LEU A 158 3.65 2.72 -6.68
CA LEU A 158 3.06 3.88 -7.34
C LEU A 158 1.97 3.43 -8.30
N ILE A 159 0.80 4.07 -8.22
CA ILE A 159 -0.36 3.76 -9.05
C ILE A 159 -0.70 4.97 -9.92
N ASN A 160 -0.90 4.76 -11.22
CA ASN A 160 -1.29 5.82 -12.14
C ASN A 160 -2.81 6.15 -12.07
N ALA A 161 -3.26 7.10 -12.88
CA ALA A 161 -4.66 7.53 -12.92
C ALA A 161 -5.63 6.42 -13.37
N VAL A 162 -5.17 5.43 -14.11
CA VAL A 162 -5.97 4.28 -14.58
C VAL A 162 -5.82 3.04 -13.69
N ASN A 163 -5.29 3.21 -12.47
CA ASN A 163 -5.07 2.15 -11.47
C ASN A 163 -4.03 1.08 -11.87
N GLU A 164 -3.06 1.43 -12.68
CA GLU A 164 -1.96 0.52 -13.03
C GLU A 164 -0.69 0.87 -12.23
N THR A 165 0.09 -0.15 -11.89
CA THR A 165 1.37 0.03 -11.18
C THR A 165 2.42 0.62 -12.12
N GLN A 166 2.94 1.80 -11.78
CA GLN A 166 4.03 2.46 -12.51
C GLN A 166 5.42 2.04 -12.04
N GLY A 167 5.56 1.71 -10.75
CA GLY A 167 6.84 1.34 -10.15
C GLY A 167 6.74 1.21 -8.64
N ASN A 168 7.87 0.97 -7.99
CA ASN A 168 7.97 0.87 -6.54
C ASN A 168 8.61 2.14 -5.97
N ILE A 169 8.20 2.53 -4.77
CA ILE A 169 8.85 3.54 -3.95
C ILE A 169 9.94 2.86 -3.14
N SER A 170 11.19 3.31 -3.32
CA SER A 170 12.34 2.76 -2.60
C SER A 170 12.70 3.57 -1.35
N HIS A 171 12.45 4.89 -1.37
CA HIS A 171 12.77 5.80 -0.28
C HIS A 171 11.52 6.58 0.14
N LEU A 172 11.39 6.88 1.42
CA LEU A 172 10.23 7.61 1.96
C LEU A 172 10.14 9.06 1.45
N GLU A 173 11.26 9.66 1.08
CA GLU A 173 11.34 10.97 0.45
C GLU A 173 10.58 11.00 -0.87
N ASP A 174 10.57 9.90 -1.61
CA ASP A 174 9.87 9.77 -2.89
C ASP A 174 8.35 9.93 -2.78
N LEU A 175 7.78 9.80 -1.57
CA LEU A 175 6.37 10.10 -1.33
C LEU A 175 6.03 11.56 -1.70
N PHE A 176 6.96 12.48 -1.44
CA PHE A 176 6.78 13.92 -1.65
C PHE A 176 7.52 14.47 -2.87
N SER A 177 8.27 13.64 -3.61
CA SER A 177 8.94 13.99 -4.86
C SER A 177 7.95 14.17 -6.02
N ASP A 178 8.44 14.64 -7.16
CA ASP A 178 7.63 14.79 -8.38
C ASP A 178 7.50 13.49 -9.19
N THR A 179 8.18 12.43 -8.79
CA THR A 179 8.09 11.12 -9.46
C THR A 179 6.70 10.49 -9.26
N GLY A 180 6.02 10.14 -10.34
CA GLY A 180 4.70 9.47 -10.30
C GLY A 180 3.55 10.39 -9.91
N VAL A 181 3.67 11.69 -10.15
CA VAL A 181 2.60 12.67 -9.95
C VAL A 181 1.49 12.42 -10.97
N ILE A 182 0.25 12.34 -10.48
CA ILE A 182 -0.96 12.16 -11.31
C ILE A 182 -1.59 13.51 -11.63
N ASN A 183 -1.55 14.43 -10.67
CA ASN A 183 -2.13 15.78 -10.80
C ASN A 183 -1.24 16.77 -10.06
N GLU A 184 -0.65 17.70 -10.81
CA GLU A 184 0.23 18.75 -10.28
C GLU A 184 -0.50 19.80 -9.44
N ASP A 185 -1.78 20.06 -9.73
CA ASP A 185 -2.59 21.00 -8.97
C ASP A 185 -3.06 20.48 -7.61
N ALA A 186 -2.95 19.19 -7.37
CA ALA A 186 -3.33 18.55 -6.10
C ALA A 186 -2.13 18.44 -5.15
N GLU A 187 -2.42 18.39 -3.87
CA GLU A 187 -1.41 18.44 -2.80
C GLU A 187 -1.38 17.15 -1.95
N THR A 188 -2.37 16.28 -2.14
CA THR A 188 -2.55 15.10 -1.29
C THR A 188 -1.88 13.86 -1.86
N VAL A 189 -0.95 13.28 -1.12
CA VAL A 189 -0.44 11.93 -1.33
C VAL A 189 -1.45 10.96 -0.72
N PHE A 190 -2.08 10.14 -1.55
CA PHE A 190 -3.10 9.20 -1.13
C PHE A 190 -2.53 7.78 -1.03
N VAL A 191 -2.44 7.28 0.20
CA VAL A 191 -1.87 5.95 0.51
C VAL A 191 -3.00 4.98 0.83
N THR A 192 -3.14 3.95 0.03
CA THR A 192 -4.14 2.89 0.23
C THR A 192 -3.50 1.57 0.63
N GLY A 193 -4.27 0.68 1.24
CA GLY A 193 -3.80 -0.67 1.61
C GLY A 193 -4.78 -1.37 2.54
N ASP A 194 -4.71 -2.70 2.60
CA ASP A 194 -5.60 -3.53 3.40
C ASP A 194 -5.46 -3.32 4.90
N ALA A 195 -6.40 -3.86 5.67
CA ALA A 195 -6.32 -3.85 7.12
C ALA A 195 -5.05 -4.57 7.62
N GLY A 196 -4.32 -3.93 8.52
CA GLY A 196 -3.12 -4.51 9.12
C GLY A 196 -1.84 -4.44 8.26
N VAL A 197 -1.89 -3.86 7.04
CA VAL A 197 -0.73 -3.79 6.12
C VAL A 197 0.36 -2.80 6.57
N GLY A 198 0.09 -1.96 7.59
CA GLY A 198 1.09 -1.06 8.16
C GLY A 198 0.92 0.42 7.85
N LYS A 199 -0.25 0.90 7.39
CA LYS A 199 -0.52 2.32 7.10
C LYS A 199 -0.18 3.25 8.28
N THR A 200 -0.69 2.97 9.46
CA THR A 200 -0.41 3.73 10.68
C THR A 200 1.07 3.67 11.08
N ILE A 201 1.72 2.54 10.85
CA ILE A 201 3.15 2.35 11.11
C ILE A 201 4.02 3.18 10.14
N LEU A 202 3.60 3.30 8.88
CA LEU A 202 4.23 4.21 7.92
C LEU A 202 4.17 5.67 8.42
N LEU A 203 3.00 6.12 8.88
CA LEU A 203 2.86 7.46 9.44
C LEU A 203 3.72 7.66 10.69
N GLN A 204 3.80 6.67 11.57
CA GLN A 204 4.68 6.69 12.74
C GLN A 204 6.16 6.78 12.33
N ARG A 205 6.58 6.10 11.25
CA ARG A 205 7.94 6.21 10.71
C ARG A 205 8.24 7.61 10.19
N LEU A 206 7.32 8.22 9.44
CA LEU A 206 7.45 9.59 8.98
C LEU A 206 7.57 10.60 10.14
N GLN A 207 6.74 10.42 11.19
CA GLN A 207 6.82 11.23 12.41
C GLN A 207 8.18 11.11 13.10
N ASN A 208 8.68 9.88 13.22
CA ASN A 208 9.99 9.61 13.85
C ASN A 208 11.13 10.28 13.07
N LEU A 209 11.18 10.10 11.75
CA LEU A 209 12.21 10.70 10.89
C LEU A 209 12.14 12.23 10.89
N TRP A 210 10.94 12.82 10.76
CA TRP A 210 10.77 14.27 10.82
C TRP A 210 11.19 14.83 12.19
N SER A 211 10.84 14.15 13.29
CA SER A 211 11.22 14.60 14.62
C SER A 211 12.72 14.61 14.87
N LYS A 212 13.47 13.78 14.13
CA LYS A 212 14.94 13.74 14.15
C LYS A 212 15.59 14.71 13.16
N GLY A 213 14.80 15.32 12.27
CA GLY A 213 15.30 16.17 11.19
C GLY A 213 15.86 15.40 9.99
N GLU A 214 15.56 14.10 9.89
CA GLU A 214 16.06 13.20 8.83
C GLU A 214 15.15 13.18 7.59
N LEU A 215 13.96 13.80 7.66
CA LEU A 215 12.97 13.82 6.56
C LEU A 215 12.28 15.18 6.48
N CYS A 216 12.02 15.66 5.26
CA CYS A 216 11.29 16.90 4.98
C CYS A 216 11.86 18.11 5.74
N ALA A 217 13.14 18.46 5.50
CA ALA A 217 13.82 19.56 6.15
C ALA A 217 13.12 20.94 5.94
N ASP A 218 12.37 21.07 4.85
CA ASP A 218 11.55 22.24 4.50
C ASP A 218 10.25 22.36 5.32
N VAL A 219 9.85 21.32 6.04
CA VAL A 219 8.63 21.27 6.86
C VAL A 219 8.93 21.70 8.29
N LYS A 220 8.33 22.81 8.72
CA LYS A 220 8.43 23.33 10.11
C LYS A 220 7.36 22.75 11.03
N PHE A 221 6.18 22.45 10.51
CA PHE A 221 5.04 21.99 11.29
C PHE A 221 4.51 20.66 10.76
N PHE A 222 4.44 19.70 11.63
CA PHE A 222 3.90 18.38 11.33
C PHE A 222 2.66 18.13 12.21
N PHE A 223 1.47 18.13 11.60
CA PHE A 223 0.21 17.86 12.28
C PHE A 223 -0.30 16.47 11.94
N LYS A 224 -0.59 15.68 12.98
CA LYS A 224 -1.15 14.35 12.83
C LYS A 224 -2.61 14.31 13.28
N PHE A 225 -3.45 13.66 12.49
CA PHE A 225 -4.85 13.43 12.83
C PHE A 225 -5.22 11.98 12.56
N ARG A 226 -5.96 11.38 13.49
CA ARG A 226 -6.68 10.14 13.24
C ARG A 226 -8.08 10.50 12.77
N CYS A 227 -8.46 10.08 11.56
CA CYS A 227 -9.71 10.49 10.95
C CYS A 227 -10.95 10.12 11.79
N ARG A 228 -10.91 9.03 12.55
CA ARG A 228 -12.00 8.64 13.47
C ARG A 228 -12.31 9.65 14.57
N ILE A 229 -11.40 10.58 14.91
CA ILE A 229 -11.68 11.63 15.91
C ILE A 229 -12.81 12.54 15.43
N PHE A 230 -12.98 12.71 14.12
CA PHE A 230 -14.02 13.53 13.53
C PHE A 230 -15.43 12.95 13.77
N ASN A 231 -15.55 11.66 14.11
CA ASN A 231 -16.81 11.03 14.49
C ASN A 231 -17.25 11.35 15.92
N SER A 232 -16.39 11.94 16.73
CA SER A 232 -16.72 12.33 18.12
C SER A 232 -17.43 13.68 18.20
N PHE A 233 -17.39 14.48 17.13
CA PHE A 233 -18.06 15.76 17.06
C PHE A 233 -19.55 15.58 16.73
N LYS A 234 -20.38 16.40 17.36
CA LYS A 234 -21.81 16.47 17.09
C LYS A 234 -22.08 17.39 15.90
N GLU A 235 -23.27 17.29 15.29
CA GLU A 235 -23.66 18.13 14.14
C GLU A 235 -23.60 19.65 14.45
N GLU A 236 -23.84 20.02 15.70
CA GLU A 236 -23.81 21.42 16.19
C GLU A 236 -22.39 21.95 16.49
N ASP A 237 -21.40 21.05 16.60
CA ASP A 237 -20.04 21.45 16.96
C ASP A 237 -19.38 22.22 15.83
N LYS A 238 -18.88 23.39 16.15
CA LYS A 238 -18.15 24.28 15.25
C LYS A 238 -16.80 24.64 15.85
N ILE A 239 -15.75 24.47 15.07
CA ILE A 239 -14.37 24.83 15.45
C ILE A 239 -13.72 25.64 14.33
N SER A 240 -12.75 26.48 14.69
CA SER A 240 -11.91 27.18 13.72
C SER A 240 -10.74 26.30 13.26
N LEU A 241 -10.09 26.68 12.15
CA LEU A 241 -8.83 26.01 11.74
C LEU A 241 -7.77 26.12 12.85
N ARG A 242 -7.68 27.24 13.54
CA ARG A 242 -6.77 27.46 14.67
C ARG A 242 -7.03 26.44 15.80
N ASP A 243 -8.32 26.21 16.15
CA ASP A 243 -8.66 25.20 17.16
C ASP A 243 -8.24 23.80 16.70
N LEU A 244 -8.47 23.45 15.42
CA LEU A 244 -8.08 22.15 14.89
C LEU A 244 -6.56 21.93 15.02
N LEU A 245 -5.74 22.94 14.67
CA LEU A 245 -4.28 22.82 14.72
C LEU A 245 -3.73 22.80 16.15
N PHE A 246 -4.25 23.66 17.02
CA PHE A 246 -3.65 23.83 18.34
C PHE A 246 -4.36 23.03 19.42
N LYS A 247 -5.68 23.14 19.53
CA LYS A 247 -6.45 22.52 20.59
C LYS A 247 -6.59 21.00 20.41
N TYR A 248 -6.67 20.55 19.14
CA TYR A 248 -6.85 19.14 18.82
C TYR A 248 -5.56 18.45 18.33
N ASN A 249 -4.40 19.13 18.38
CA ASN A 249 -3.11 18.56 18.10
C ASN A 249 -2.07 18.93 19.16
N CYS A 250 -1.40 20.09 19.02
CA CYS A 250 -0.43 20.57 19.98
C CYS A 250 -0.63 22.06 20.24
N TYR A 251 -0.92 22.46 21.47
CA TYR A 251 -1.13 23.85 21.83
C TYR A 251 0.20 24.59 22.00
N PRO A 252 0.42 25.76 21.37
CA PRO A 252 1.61 26.58 21.61
C PRO A 252 1.63 27.10 23.05
N ASP A 253 2.81 27.17 23.65
CA ASP A 253 2.94 27.70 25.02
C ASP A 253 2.77 29.22 25.07
N LYS A 254 3.17 29.90 23.99
CA LYS A 254 3.07 31.37 23.84
C LYS A 254 2.76 31.73 22.38
N ASP A 255 2.36 32.93 22.14
CA ASP A 255 2.27 33.62 20.83
C ASP A 255 1.49 32.83 19.75
N ALA A 256 0.39 32.18 20.17
CA ALA A 256 -0.43 31.33 19.30
C ALA A 256 -0.96 32.04 18.05
N ASP A 257 -1.22 33.36 18.13
CA ASP A 257 -1.71 34.17 17.01
C ASP A 257 -0.62 34.42 15.97
N GLU A 258 0.61 34.64 16.42
CA GLU A 258 1.77 34.82 15.57
C GLU A 258 2.11 33.51 14.82
N ILE A 259 2.16 32.39 15.55
CA ILE A 259 2.40 31.06 14.97
C ILE A 259 1.30 30.73 13.94
N PHE A 260 0.03 31.00 14.25
CA PHE A 260 -1.07 30.77 13.32
C PHE A 260 -0.98 31.67 12.08
N SER A 261 -0.57 32.93 12.25
CA SER A 261 -0.31 33.85 11.13
C SER A 261 0.80 33.33 10.23
N TYR A 262 1.91 32.85 10.82
CA TYR A 262 3.02 32.25 10.09
C TYR A 262 2.58 31.00 9.29
N ILE A 263 1.84 30.05 9.89
CA ILE A 263 1.31 28.86 9.24
C ILE A 263 0.47 29.24 8.00
N ARG A 264 -0.36 30.30 8.10
CA ARG A 264 -1.20 30.75 6.99
C ARG A 264 -0.41 31.41 5.86
N GLN A 265 0.66 32.12 6.19
CA GLN A 265 1.52 32.79 5.21
C GLN A 265 2.49 31.81 4.53
N HIS A 266 2.87 30.73 5.21
CA HIS A 266 3.84 29.73 4.74
C HIS A 266 3.27 28.31 4.74
N PRO A 267 2.18 28.05 4.02
CA PRO A 267 1.55 26.71 4.04
C PRO A 267 2.46 25.60 3.52
N ALA A 268 3.42 25.91 2.64
CA ALA A 268 4.40 24.93 2.14
C ALA A 268 5.28 24.35 3.26
N SER A 269 5.44 25.06 4.39
CA SER A 269 6.17 24.56 5.56
C SER A 269 5.34 23.62 6.45
N VAL A 270 4.13 23.24 6.05
CA VAL A 270 3.20 22.43 6.85
C VAL A 270 2.97 21.08 6.19
N LEU A 271 3.09 20.02 6.98
CA LEU A 271 2.72 18.65 6.60
C LEU A 271 1.56 18.15 7.49
N PHE A 272 0.51 17.69 6.83
CA PHE A 272 -0.60 17.01 7.46
C PHE A 272 -0.54 15.51 7.21
N THR A 273 -0.66 14.72 8.26
CA THR A 273 -0.91 13.29 8.15
C THR A 273 -2.29 12.94 8.70
N LEU A 274 -3.07 12.26 7.90
CA LEU A 274 -4.47 11.91 8.15
C LEU A 274 -4.62 10.40 8.07
N ASP A 275 -4.79 9.73 9.21
CA ASP A 275 -4.85 8.27 9.29
C ASP A 275 -6.28 7.75 9.29
N GLY A 276 -6.60 6.89 8.31
CA GLY A 276 -7.87 6.18 8.25
C GLY A 276 -9.05 7.01 7.73
N PHE A 277 -8.95 7.59 6.54
CA PHE A 277 -10.01 8.39 5.93
C PHE A 277 -11.34 7.62 5.75
N ASP A 278 -11.25 6.32 5.48
CA ASP A 278 -12.41 5.41 5.37
C ASP A 278 -13.17 5.20 6.71
N GLU A 279 -12.58 5.60 7.83
CA GLU A 279 -13.19 5.51 9.15
C GLU A 279 -14.12 6.68 9.50
N ILE A 280 -14.17 7.73 8.67
CA ILE A 280 -15.03 8.89 8.90
C ILE A 280 -16.48 8.53 8.57
N ASN A 281 -17.36 8.70 9.53
CA ASN A 281 -18.81 8.65 9.32
C ASN A 281 -19.28 10.04 8.92
N VAL A 282 -19.86 10.15 7.74
CA VAL A 282 -20.42 11.41 7.27
C VAL A 282 -21.91 11.27 7.10
N ASP A 283 -22.63 11.95 7.96
CA ASP A 283 -24.04 12.18 7.78
C ASP A 283 -24.31 13.24 6.70
N CYS A 284 -25.50 13.22 6.17
CA CYS A 284 -26.07 13.86 4.99
C CYS A 284 -25.77 15.36 4.71
N VAL A 285 -24.90 16.01 5.46
CA VAL A 285 -24.64 17.47 5.39
C VAL A 285 -23.65 17.87 4.29
N LEU A 286 -23.07 16.92 3.56
CA LEU A 286 -21.91 17.21 2.70
C LEU A 286 -22.24 17.44 1.23
N ASN A 287 -23.51 17.54 0.85
CA ASN A 287 -23.89 17.85 -0.52
C ASN A 287 -23.47 19.27 -0.93
N ASP A 288 -23.40 20.21 0.03
CA ASP A 288 -22.94 21.58 -0.17
C ASP A 288 -22.03 22.01 0.99
N ILE A 289 -20.77 21.55 1.00
CA ILE A 289 -19.79 22.07 1.94
C ILE A 289 -19.44 23.49 1.50
N PRO A 290 -19.85 24.52 2.25
CA PRO A 290 -19.46 25.88 1.93
C PRO A 290 -17.94 26.04 2.06
N ASP A 291 -17.37 26.91 1.24
CA ASP A 291 -15.98 27.34 1.41
C ASP A 291 -15.86 28.01 2.78
N SER A 292 -14.92 27.56 3.59
CA SER A 292 -14.72 28.09 4.95
C SER A 292 -13.53 29.05 4.96
N SER A 293 -13.68 30.17 5.67
CA SER A 293 -12.54 31.01 6.02
C SER A 293 -11.72 30.34 7.13
N PRO A 294 -10.39 30.55 7.19
CA PRO A 294 -9.55 30.04 8.28
C PRO A 294 -9.96 30.49 9.68
N PHE A 295 -10.74 31.55 9.78
CA PHE A 295 -11.18 32.17 11.03
C PHE A 295 -12.60 31.76 11.46
N ASP A 296 -13.43 31.34 10.49
CA ASP A 296 -14.83 31.06 10.75
C ASP A 296 -15.02 29.67 11.37
N PRO A 297 -15.64 29.57 12.53
CA PRO A 297 -15.98 28.28 13.11
C PRO A 297 -16.94 27.51 12.19
N THR A 298 -16.52 26.32 11.76
CA THR A 298 -17.33 25.43 10.92
C THR A 298 -17.26 24.00 11.44
N HIS A 299 -18.10 23.13 10.91
CA HIS A 299 -18.08 21.73 11.32
C HIS A 299 -16.71 21.08 11.03
N PRO A 300 -16.11 20.32 11.97
CA PRO A 300 -14.75 19.78 11.81
C PRO A 300 -14.52 18.96 10.54
N VAL A 301 -15.52 18.20 10.09
CA VAL A 301 -15.45 17.44 8.84
C VAL A 301 -15.41 18.38 7.63
N ALA A 302 -16.14 19.50 7.67
CA ALA A 302 -16.09 20.49 6.61
C ALA A 302 -14.72 21.19 6.53
N LEU A 303 -14.08 21.49 7.68
CA LEU A 303 -12.70 21.97 7.72
C LEU A 303 -11.74 20.99 7.07
N LEU A 304 -11.83 19.72 7.43
CA LEU A 304 -11.01 18.65 6.84
C LEU A 304 -11.18 18.59 5.32
N MET A 305 -12.42 18.63 4.83
CA MET A 305 -12.68 18.58 3.40
C MET A 305 -12.19 19.82 2.66
N ASN A 306 -12.30 21.01 3.25
CA ASN A 306 -11.75 22.24 2.68
C ASN A 306 -10.21 22.22 2.68
N LEU A 307 -9.58 21.62 3.68
CA LEU A 307 -8.13 21.39 3.70
C LEU A 307 -7.72 20.45 2.55
N LEU A 308 -8.41 19.31 2.37
CA LEU A 308 -8.11 18.35 1.30
C LEU A 308 -8.39 18.92 -0.10
N ARG A 309 -9.36 19.81 -0.25
CA ARG A 309 -9.66 20.52 -1.51
C ARG A 309 -8.66 21.64 -1.84
N GLY A 310 -7.71 21.95 -0.95
CA GLY A 310 -6.79 23.06 -1.10
C GLY A 310 -7.46 24.44 -0.95
N LYS A 311 -8.66 24.53 -0.36
CA LYS A 311 -9.33 25.81 -0.04
C LYS A 311 -8.75 26.44 1.23
N LEU A 312 -8.24 25.61 2.14
CA LEU A 312 -7.50 26.03 3.33
C LEU A 312 -6.04 25.61 3.20
N LEU A 313 -5.11 26.46 3.57
CA LEU A 313 -3.67 26.24 3.54
C LEU A 313 -3.19 25.63 2.20
N LYS A 314 -3.56 26.27 1.10
CA LYS A 314 -3.12 25.88 -0.24
C LYS A 314 -1.58 25.89 -0.30
N GLY A 315 -0.97 24.80 -0.83
CA GLY A 315 0.47 24.59 -0.87
C GLY A 315 1.00 23.73 0.28
N SER A 316 0.18 23.38 1.29
CA SER A 316 0.60 22.46 2.35
C SER A 316 0.69 21.01 1.86
N LYS A 317 1.70 20.29 2.34
CA LYS A 317 1.85 18.85 2.06
C LYS A 317 0.81 18.06 2.85
N LYS A 318 0.16 17.09 2.20
CA LYS A 318 -0.87 16.26 2.84
C LYS A 318 -0.64 14.80 2.49
N LEU A 319 -0.65 13.94 3.51
CA LEU A 319 -0.60 12.49 3.33
C LEU A 319 -1.83 11.88 4.00
N LEU A 320 -2.63 11.20 3.21
CA LEU A 320 -3.91 10.64 3.62
C LEU A 320 -3.85 9.12 3.47
N THR A 321 -4.11 8.38 4.54
CA THR A 321 -4.23 6.92 4.47
C THR A 321 -5.69 6.48 4.42
N ALA A 322 -5.96 5.41 3.68
CA ALA A 322 -7.27 4.78 3.63
C ALA A 322 -7.13 3.29 3.29
N ARG A 323 -8.23 2.56 3.40
CA ARG A 323 -8.30 1.17 2.97
C ARG A 323 -8.42 1.04 1.46
N THR A 324 -7.99 -0.12 0.95
CA THR A 324 -8.16 -0.48 -0.45
C THR A 324 -9.65 -0.43 -0.81
N GLY A 325 -9.97 0.18 -1.96
CA GLY A 325 -11.36 0.41 -2.39
C GLY A 325 -11.95 1.75 -1.98
N THR A 326 -11.28 2.54 -1.12
CA THR A 326 -11.66 3.92 -0.86
C THR A 326 -11.26 4.79 -2.05
N ASN A 327 -12.22 5.52 -2.60
CA ASN A 327 -11.98 6.41 -3.73
C ASN A 327 -11.90 7.86 -3.26
N LEU A 328 -10.85 8.54 -3.69
CA LEU A 328 -10.70 9.98 -3.60
C LEU A 328 -10.67 10.55 -5.03
N PRO A 329 -11.40 11.65 -5.34
CA PRO A 329 -11.38 12.25 -6.66
C PRO A 329 -9.97 12.60 -7.12
N LEU A 330 -9.62 12.29 -8.37
CA LEU A 330 -8.28 12.54 -8.94
C LEU A 330 -7.86 14.02 -8.83
N ARG A 331 -8.83 14.95 -8.90
CA ARG A 331 -8.56 16.39 -8.69
C ARG A 331 -8.00 16.74 -7.30
N MET A 332 -8.11 15.84 -6.32
CA MET A 332 -7.60 16.02 -4.96
C MET A 332 -6.33 15.20 -4.70
N VAL A 333 -5.94 14.34 -5.63
CA VAL A 333 -4.84 13.39 -5.45
C VAL A 333 -3.63 13.79 -6.30
N ARG A 334 -2.55 14.23 -5.64
CA ARG A 334 -1.27 14.48 -6.30
C ARG A 334 -0.60 13.17 -6.73
N LYS A 335 -0.52 12.23 -5.82
CA LYS A 335 0.14 10.92 -6.00
C LYS A 335 -0.68 9.83 -5.32
N ARG A 336 -0.76 8.66 -5.95
CA ARG A 336 -1.41 7.49 -5.37
C ARG A 336 -0.39 6.39 -5.09
N VAL A 337 -0.40 5.87 -3.87
CA VAL A 337 0.50 4.82 -3.40
C VAL A 337 -0.32 3.68 -2.81
N THR A 338 0.08 2.45 -3.07
CA THR A 338 -0.55 1.28 -2.45
C THR A 338 0.48 0.49 -1.64
N LEU A 339 0.17 0.22 -0.37
CA LEU A 339 0.95 -0.66 0.49
C LEU A 339 0.55 -2.12 0.25
N LYS A 340 1.55 -2.98 -0.01
CA LYS A 340 1.35 -4.39 -0.36
C LYS A 340 1.73 -5.39 0.75
N GLY A 341 2.24 -4.91 1.89
CA GLY A 341 2.66 -5.75 3.00
C GLY A 341 4.09 -6.29 2.87
N PHE A 342 4.36 -7.45 3.46
CA PHE A 342 5.69 -8.06 3.50
C PHE A 342 5.92 -9.01 2.31
N SER A 343 7.06 -8.83 1.63
CA SER A 343 7.66 -9.86 0.79
C SER A 343 8.37 -10.90 1.66
N LYS A 344 8.88 -11.99 1.06
CA LYS A 344 9.69 -12.98 1.76
C LYS A 344 10.90 -12.36 2.46
N ASP A 345 11.59 -11.43 1.79
CA ASP A 345 12.76 -10.73 2.35
C ASP A 345 12.37 -9.81 3.52
N HIS A 346 11.23 -9.15 3.44
CA HIS A 346 10.70 -8.34 4.54
C HIS A 346 10.34 -9.22 5.74
N LEU A 347 9.72 -10.38 5.50
CA LEU A 347 9.40 -11.36 6.54
C LEU A 347 10.66 -11.85 7.26
N LEU A 348 11.71 -12.21 6.51
CA LEU A 348 12.97 -12.67 7.09
C LEU A 348 13.68 -11.56 7.88
N ARG A 349 13.68 -10.32 7.39
CA ARG A 349 14.21 -9.17 8.13
C ARG A 349 13.42 -8.91 9.42
N TYR A 350 12.09 -8.99 9.35
CA TYR A 350 11.23 -8.81 10.52
C TYR A 350 11.43 -9.94 11.54
N LEU A 351 11.56 -11.19 11.10
CA LEU A 351 11.86 -12.35 11.94
C LEU A 351 13.15 -12.15 12.75
N LYS A 352 14.23 -11.68 12.08
CA LYS A 352 15.52 -11.40 12.73
C LYS A 352 15.44 -10.26 13.75
N LYS A 353 14.63 -9.25 13.49
CA LYS A 353 14.43 -8.13 14.41
C LYS A 353 13.56 -8.53 15.61
N PHE A 354 12.55 -9.37 15.40
CA PHE A 354 11.62 -9.80 16.43
C PHE A 354 12.23 -10.81 17.40
N PHE A 355 12.88 -11.85 16.88
CA PHE A 355 13.55 -12.88 17.69
C PHE A 355 15.05 -12.64 17.71
N LYS A 356 15.58 -12.27 18.88
CA LYS A 356 17.04 -12.02 19.05
C LYS A 356 17.88 -13.30 19.04
N ASN A 357 17.27 -14.47 19.28
CA ASN A 357 17.96 -15.76 19.37
C ASN A 357 17.85 -16.50 18.02
N GLU A 358 18.98 -16.84 17.41
CA GLU A 358 19.06 -17.54 16.12
C GLU A 358 18.39 -18.91 16.11
N ALA A 359 18.46 -19.66 17.21
CA ALA A 359 17.80 -20.97 17.33
C ALA A 359 16.26 -20.80 17.25
N HIS A 360 15.72 -19.74 17.86
CA HIS A 360 14.30 -19.39 17.77
C HIS A 360 13.93 -18.97 16.36
N GLN A 361 14.75 -18.17 15.70
CA GLN A 361 14.53 -17.75 14.30
C GLN A 361 14.41 -18.97 13.39
N THR A 362 15.36 -19.92 13.51
CA THR A 362 15.37 -21.13 12.69
C THR A 362 14.16 -22.02 12.97
N LEU A 363 13.78 -22.18 14.23
CA LEU A 363 12.62 -22.98 14.61
C LEU A 363 11.32 -22.41 14.05
N VAL A 364 11.10 -21.08 14.23
CA VAL A 364 9.89 -20.40 13.73
C VAL A 364 9.85 -20.46 12.21
N LEU A 365 10.97 -20.22 11.53
CA LEU A 365 11.05 -20.30 10.08
C LEU A 365 10.69 -21.70 9.57
N THR A 366 11.27 -22.74 10.14
CA THR A 366 10.97 -24.14 9.77
C THR A 366 9.49 -24.49 9.97
N GLN A 367 8.88 -24.00 11.04
CA GLN A 367 7.45 -24.24 11.30
C GLN A 367 6.54 -23.44 10.35
N LEU A 368 6.94 -22.22 9.97
CA LEU A 368 6.22 -21.44 8.97
C LEU A 368 6.33 -22.09 7.59
N GLU A 369 7.51 -22.53 7.19
CA GLU A 369 7.73 -23.23 5.91
C GLU A 369 6.96 -24.55 5.83
N ALA A 370 6.78 -25.24 6.98
CA ALA A 370 5.93 -26.43 7.07
C ALA A 370 4.42 -26.10 6.97
N ASN A 371 4.01 -24.84 7.12
CA ASN A 371 2.62 -24.40 7.02
C ASN A 371 2.49 -23.18 6.08
N PRO A 372 2.38 -23.40 4.77
CA PRO A 372 2.33 -22.35 3.76
C PRO A 372 1.18 -21.34 3.95
N HIS A 373 0.07 -21.75 4.56
CA HIS A 373 -1.04 -20.86 4.88
C HIS A 373 -0.64 -19.81 5.93
N LEU A 374 0.06 -20.24 7.02
CA LEU A 374 0.59 -19.30 8.01
C LEU A 374 1.62 -18.36 7.40
N CYS A 375 2.49 -18.86 6.52
CA CYS A 375 3.40 -18.02 5.75
C CYS A 375 2.67 -16.96 4.92
N SER A 376 1.58 -17.35 4.24
CA SER A 376 0.76 -16.43 3.46
C SER A 376 0.11 -15.34 4.33
N LEU A 377 -0.36 -15.69 5.53
CA LEU A 377 -0.87 -14.72 6.50
C LEU A 377 0.20 -13.76 6.99
N CYS A 378 1.46 -14.19 7.11
CA CYS A 378 2.59 -13.34 7.49
C CYS A 378 2.93 -12.27 6.44
N SER A 379 2.37 -12.33 5.23
CA SER A 379 2.47 -11.23 4.26
C SER A 379 1.80 -9.94 4.77
N VAL A 380 0.84 -10.05 5.70
CA VAL A 380 0.22 -8.93 6.38
C VAL A 380 0.95 -8.67 7.71
N PRO A 381 1.63 -7.52 7.89
CA PRO A 381 2.46 -7.23 9.08
C PRO A 381 1.76 -7.46 10.42
N LEU A 382 0.48 -7.13 10.54
CA LEU A 382 -0.32 -7.37 11.74
C LEU A 382 -0.43 -8.85 12.07
N PHE A 383 -0.79 -9.67 11.08
CA PHE A 383 -0.94 -11.11 11.30
C PHE A 383 0.42 -11.77 11.55
N CYS A 384 1.47 -11.30 10.87
CA CYS A 384 2.85 -11.71 11.13
C CYS A 384 3.23 -11.45 12.60
N TRP A 385 2.96 -10.26 13.11
CA TRP A 385 3.21 -9.93 14.52
C TRP A 385 2.41 -10.83 15.47
N ILE A 386 1.11 -11.04 15.22
CA ILE A 386 0.27 -11.94 16.03
C ILE A 386 0.86 -13.35 16.06
N ILE A 387 1.20 -13.90 14.90
CA ILE A 387 1.77 -15.24 14.76
C ILE A 387 3.10 -15.33 15.53
N PHE A 388 3.98 -14.35 15.42
CA PHE A 388 5.26 -14.34 16.13
C PHE A 388 5.08 -14.26 17.65
N LYS A 389 4.12 -13.46 18.14
CA LYS A 389 3.78 -13.42 19.56
C LYS A 389 3.21 -14.74 20.08
N CYS A 390 2.43 -15.45 19.28
CA CYS A 390 1.98 -16.79 19.61
C CYS A 390 3.17 -17.78 19.71
N TYR A 391 4.13 -17.74 18.78
CA TYR A 391 5.32 -18.57 18.85
C TYR A 391 6.19 -18.27 20.08
N GLU A 392 6.40 -16.98 20.40
CA GLU A 392 7.13 -16.56 21.61
C GLU A 392 6.50 -17.16 22.88
N HIS A 393 5.17 -17.11 22.97
CA HIS A 393 4.44 -17.65 24.11
C HIS A 393 4.56 -19.19 24.24
N PHE A 394 4.47 -19.93 23.14
CA PHE A 394 4.58 -21.38 23.16
C PHE A 394 5.99 -21.87 23.50
N GLN A 395 7.01 -21.16 23.06
CA GLN A 395 8.41 -21.46 23.41
C GLN A 395 8.67 -21.32 24.92
N SER A 396 8.11 -20.32 25.58
CA SER A 396 8.25 -20.15 27.03
C SER A 396 7.64 -21.29 27.85
N LYS A 397 6.71 -22.06 27.25
CA LYS A 397 6.01 -23.19 27.90
C LYS A 397 6.62 -24.58 27.60
N CYS A 398 7.75 -24.66 26.88
CA CYS A 398 8.37 -25.94 26.45
C CYS A 398 7.38 -26.94 25.80
N SER A 399 6.33 -26.44 25.14
CA SER A 399 5.37 -27.26 24.44
C SER A 399 5.78 -27.41 22.97
N SER A 400 6.06 -28.61 22.54
CA SER A 400 6.38 -28.97 21.14
C SER A 400 5.19 -28.82 20.17
N GLN A 401 4.01 -28.47 20.68
CA GLN A 401 2.80 -28.21 19.89
C GLN A 401 2.72 -26.71 19.59
N GLY A 402 3.38 -26.28 18.53
CA GLY A 402 3.26 -24.93 18.00
C GLY A 402 1.90 -24.70 17.32
N LEU A 403 1.78 -23.62 16.58
CA LEU A 403 0.61 -23.28 15.73
C LEU A 403 0.31 -24.30 14.61
N SER A 404 0.93 -25.51 14.67
CA SER A 404 0.81 -26.55 13.64
C SER A 404 -0.61 -27.00 13.34
N HIS A 405 -1.55 -26.75 14.25
CA HIS A 405 -2.97 -27.09 14.09
C HIS A 405 -3.85 -25.88 13.74
N SER A 406 -3.31 -24.66 13.75
CA SER A 406 -4.08 -23.46 13.38
C SER A 406 -4.15 -23.35 11.86
N VAL A 407 -5.35 -23.52 11.32
CA VAL A 407 -5.59 -23.51 9.88
C VAL A 407 -6.22 -22.20 9.41
N THR A 408 -6.95 -21.50 10.30
CA THR A 408 -7.74 -20.32 9.97
C THR A 408 -7.27 -19.07 10.70
N LEU A 409 -7.70 -17.91 10.22
CA LEU A 409 -7.43 -16.64 10.91
C LEU A 409 -8.12 -16.61 12.29
N THR A 410 -9.30 -17.20 12.40
CA THR A 410 -10.02 -17.32 13.68
C THR A 410 -9.24 -18.13 14.71
N ASP A 411 -8.61 -19.24 14.31
CA ASP A 411 -7.79 -20.06 15.20
C ASP A 411 -6.61 -19.24 15.77
N ILE A 412 -5.96 -18.43 14.92
CA ILE A 412 -4.85 -17.55 15.33
C ILE A 412 -5.33 -16.53 16.37
N TYR A 413 -6.51 -15.94 16.16
CA TYR A 413 -7.10 -14.99 17.12
C TYR A 413 -7.48 -15.65 18.43
N LEU A 414 -8.00 -16.89 18.43
CA LEU A 414 -8.28 -17.64 19.63
C LEU A 414 -6.99 -17.89 20.44
N VAL A 415 -5.91 -18.29 19.77
CA VAL A 415 -4.59 -18.44 20.40
C VAL A 415 -4.07 -17.12 20.94
N MET A 416 -4.21 -16.01 20.20
CA MET A 416 -3.82 -14.68 20.68
C MET A 416 -4.58 -14.29 21.94
N ILE A 417 -5.90 -14.51 22.00
CA ILE A 417 -6.70 -14.25 23.20
C ILE A 417 -6.21 -15.13 24.36
N GLU A 418 -5.90 -16.39 24.13
CA GLU A 418 -5.30 -17.27 25.14
C GLU A 418 -4.01 -16.69 25.70
N VAL A 419 -3.14 -16.14 24.84
CA VAL A 419 -1.91 -15.43 25.24
C VAL A 419 -2.22 -14.27 26.16
N PHE A 420 -3.17 -13.39 25.80
CA PHE A 420 -3.57 -12.26 26.64
C PHE A 420 -4.13 -12.71 28.00
N LEU A 421 -4.97 -13.74 28.04
CA LEU A 421 -5.55 -14.26 29.26
C LEU A 421 -4.53 -14.89 30.21
N ASN A 422 -3.46 -15.50 29.66
CA ASN A 422 -2.38 -16.14 30.45
C ASN A 422 -1.32 -15.16 30.96
N HIS A 423 -1.23 -13.93 30.43
CA HIS A 423 -0.32 -12.89 30.93
C HIS A 423 -0.85 -12.18 32.19
N SER A 424 -2.04 -12.51 32.66
CA SER A 424 -2.58 -11.97 33.91
C SER A 424 -1.71 -12.43 35.11
N PRO A 425 -1.36 -11.55 36.08
CA PRO A 425 -0.51 -11.89 37.24
C PRO A 425 -1.03 -13.05 38.11
N GLN A 426 -2.28 -13.45 37.94
CA GLN A 426 -2.94 -14.52 38.72
C GLN A 426 -2.95 -15.89 38.04
N ALA A 427 -2.35 -16.05 36.84
CA ALA A 427 -2.33 -17.32 36.13
C ALA A 427 -1.32 -18.28 36.76
N ASN A 428 -1.79 -19.25 37.55
CA ASN A 428 -0.98 -20.32 38.09
C ASN A 428 -0.39 -21.21 36.98
N LEU A 429 0.93 -21.37 37.01
CA LEU A 429 1.84 -21.91 35.99
C LEU A 429 1.76 -23.42 35.71
N ASN A 430 0.75 -24.13 36.12
CA ASN A 430 0.71 -25.60 36.04
C ASN A 430 -0.48 -26.15 35.23
N ARG A 431 -0.45 -26.06 33.89
CA ARG A 431 -1.33 -26.94 33.08
C ARG A 431 -0.81 -27.20 31.66
N LYS A 432 -0.40 -28.41 31.42
CA LYS A 432 -0.11 -29.02 30.10
C LYS A 432 -1.40 -29.68 29.60
N ASN A 433 -2.03 -29.26 28.49
CA ASN A 433 -2.92 -30.02 27.60
C ASN A 433 -3.98 -29.17 26.91
N ALA A 434 -4.61 -29.62 25.80
CA ALA A 434 -5.71 -28.94 25.07
C ALA A 434 -6.95 -28.61 25.97
N ARG A 435 -7.14 -29.30 27.09
CA ARG A 435 -8.08 -28.94 28.16
C ARG A 435 -7.75 -27.56 28.82
N SER A 436 -6.54 -27.07 28.61
CA SER A 436 -6.08 -25.79 29.16
C SER A 436 -6.77 -24.59 28.51
N GLN A 437 -6.96 -24.58 27.20
CA GLN A 437 -7.61 -23.48 26.49
C GLN A 437 -9.07 -23.32 26.91
N ILE A 438 -9.87 -24.40 26.90
CA ILE A 438 -11.26 -24.39 27.34
C ILE A 438 -11.37 -23.85 28.78
N ASN A 439 -10.49 -24.31 29.69
CA ASN A 439 -10.51 -23.86 31.07
C ASN A 439 -10.20 -22.37 31.22
N VAL A 440 -9.24 -21.83 30.45
CA VAL A 440 -8.88 -20.39 30.52
C VAL A 440 -10.04 -19.52 30.01
N PHE A 441 -10.64 -19.91 28.89
CA PHE A 441 -11.80 -19.19 28.35
C PHE A 441 -13.02 -19.29 29.27
N THR A 442 -13.29 -20.45 29.86
CA THR A 442 -14.40 -20.64 30.82
C THR A 442 -14.22 -19.79 32.07
N THR A 443 -12.98 -19.72 32.61
CA THR A 443 -12.68 -18.94 33.80
C THR A 443 -12.86 -17.43 33.58
N LYS A 444 -12.57 -16.94 32.38
CA LYS A 444 -12.63 -15.51 32.03
C LYS A 444 -13.84 -15.16 31.13
N LYS A 445 -14.80 -16.08 31.01
CA LYS A 445 -16.00 -15.94 30.15
C LYS A 445 -16.69 -14.61 30.34
N GLU A 446 -16.96 -14.20 31.59
CA GLU A 446 -17.69 -12.96 31.87
C GLU A 446 -16.94 -11.71 31.37
N ALA A 447 -15.60 -11.65 31.57
CA ALA A 447 -14.77 -10.56 31.06
C ALA A 447 -14.82 -10.52 29.53
N LEU A 448 -14.66 -11.67 28.87
CA LEU A 448 -14.72 -11.76 27.40
C LEU A 448 -16.10 -11.35 26.86
N MET A 449 -17.19 -11.72 27.56
CA MET A 449 -18.54 -11.29 27.18
C MET A 449 -18.75 -9.77 27.36
N ARG A 450 -18.15 -9.14 28.40
CA ARG A 450 -18.21 -7.69 28.57
C ARG A 450 -17.51 -6.97 27.39
N PHE A 451 -16.32 -7.44 26.99
CA PHE A 451 -15.66 -6.95 25.78
C PHE A 451 -16.53 -7.18 24.54
N GLY A 452 -17.10 -8.37 24.38
CA GLY A 452 -17.98 -8.69 23.25
C GLY A 452 -19.18 -7.75 23.15
N LYS A 453 -19.90 -7.51 24.23
CA LYS A 453 -21.06 -6.59 24.28
C LYS A 453 -20.65 -5.13 23.99
N LEU A 454 -19.49 -4.68 24.48
CA LEU A 454 -18.96 -3.36 24.14
C LEU A 454 -18.63 -3.26 22.64
N ALA A 455 -17.96 -4.29 22.10
CA ALA A 455 -17.59 -4.35 20.69
C ALA A 455 -18.81 -4.32 19.77
N LEU A 456 -19.83 -5.11 20.08
CA LEU A 456 -21.09 -5.18 19.33
C LEU A 456 -21.78 -3.82 19.28
N LYS A 457 -21.98 -3.16 20.43
CA LYS A 457 -22.54 -1.81 20.50
C LYS A 457 -21.70 -0.79 19.74
N GLY A 458 -20.38 -0.96 19.75
CA GLY A 458 -19.45 -0.12 18.99
C GLY A 458 -19.66 -0.25 17.46
N ILE A 459 -19.76 -1.47 16.97
CA ILE A 459 -19.98 -1.72 15.52
C ILE A 459 -21.37 -1.25 15.09
N GLU A 460 -22.42 -1.52 15.85
CA GLU A 460 -23.79 -1.07 15.57
C GLU A 460 -23.88 0.45 15.41
N ASN A 461 -23.14 1.20 16.23
CA ASN A 461 -23.13 2.66 16.21
C ASN A 461 -21.94 3.26 15.44
N SER A 462 -21.16 2.47 14.72
CA SER A 462 -19.92 2.89 14.04
C SER A 462 -18.95 3.63 14.98
N ASN A 463 -18.88 3.19 16.23
CA ASN A 463 -18.09 3.81 17.28
C ASN A 463 -16.88 2.94 17.64
N PHE A 464 -15.69 3.46 17.42
CA PHE A 464 -14.41 2.75 17.59
C PHE A 464 -13.58 3.30 18.76
N VAL A 465 -14.02 4.41 19.37
CA VAL A 465 -13.41 5.05 20.54
C VAL A 465 -14.46 5.18 21.63
N PHE A 466 -14.15 4.72 22.82
CA PHE A 466 -15.08 4.65 23.93
C PHE A 466 -14.68 5.62 25.04
N SER A 467 -15.64 6.40 25.57
CA SER A 467 -15.43 7.22 26.76
C SER A 467 -15.37 6.36 28.03
N GLN A 468 -14.83 6.92 29.09
CA GLN A 468 -14.80 6.28 30.43
C GLN A 468 -16.21 5.88 30.90
N GLU A 469 -17.22 6.67 30.57
CA GLU A 469 -18.62 6.37 30.89
C GLU A 469 -19.11 5.11 30.18
N LYS A 470 -18.75 4.93 28.89
CA LYS A 470 -19.12 3.74 28.11
C LYS A 470 -18.42 2.48 28.62
N ILE A 471 -17.16 2.59 29.06
CA ILE A 471 -16.39 1.50 29.69
C ILE A 471 -17.05 1.10 31.00
N ALA A 472 -17.41 2.09 31.87
CA ALA A 472 -18.11 1.84 33.11
C ALA A 472 -19.52 1.23 32.92
N ALA A 473 -20.26 1.72 31.92
CA ALA A 473 -21.57 1.17 31.55
C ALA A 473 -21.49 -0.28 31.02
N ALA A 474 -20.37 -0.64 30.36
CA ALA A 474 -20.09 -2.01 29.96
C ALA A 474 -19.57 -2.90 31.08
N LYS A 475 -19.43 -2.37 32.32
CA LYS A 475 -18.89 -3.05 33.50
C LYS A 475 -17.50 -3.65 33.26
N ILE A 476 -16.66 -2.97 32.48
CA ILE A 476 -15.26 -3.34 32.26
C ILE A 476 -14.45 -2.73 33.43
N TRP A 477 -13.81 -3.58 34.20
CA TRP A 477 -13.06 -3.22 35.43
C TRP A 477 -11.57 -3.01 35.09
N GLU A 478 -10.85 -2.40 36.02
CA GLU A 478 -9.38 -2.22 35.91
C GLU A 478 -8.64 -3.54 35.64
N GLU A 479 -9.07 -4.62 36.27
CA GLU A 479 -8.51 -5.97 36.05
C GLU A 479 -8.72 -6.47 34.60
N ASP A 480 -9.84 -6.12 33.96
CA ASP A 480 -10.11 -6.46 32.58
C ASP A 480 -9.22 -5.63 31.64
N LEU A 481 -8.99 -4.36 31.93
CA LEU A 481 -8.10 -3.49 31.17
C LEU A 481 -6.64 -3.97 31.19
N GLN A 482 -6.20 -4.59 32.32
CA GLN A 482 -4.87 -5.18 32.44
C GLN A 482 -4.64 -6.38 31.51
N LEU A 483 -5.68 -6.96 30.91
CA LEU A 483 -5.55 -7.99 29.89
C LEU A 483 -4.96 -7.44 28.59
N GLY A 484 -4.94 -6.14 28.39
CA GLY A 484 -4.33 -5.50 27.23
C GLY A 484 -5.17 -5.60 25.94
N ILE A 485 -6.43 -6.02 26.01
CA ILE A 485 -7.35 -6.12 24.85
C ILE A 485 -7.81 -4.73 24.40
N ILE A 486 -8.02 -3.85 25.37
CA ILE A 486 -8.37 -2.44 25.19
C ILE A 486 -7.22 -1.60 25.73
N LYS A 487 -6.81 -0.58 25.02
CA LYS A 487 -5.79 0.38 25.44
C LYS A 487 -6.40 1.75 25.74
N THR A 488 -5.79 2.45 26.68
CA THR A 488 -6.08 3.85 26.96
C THR A 488 -5.39 4.73 25.92
N VAL A 489 -6.12 5.65 25.34
CA VAL A 489 -5.58 6.66 24.44
C VAL A 489 -5.63 8.00 25.14
N GLY A 490 -4.46 8.63 25.35
CA GLY A 490 -4.37 9.96 25.94
C GLY A 490 -5.09 10.99 25.10
N HIS A 491 -5.75 11.95 25.75
CA HIS A 491 -6.55 12.97 25.09
C HIS A 491 -5.83 14.28 24.85
N TYR A 492 -6.02 14.79 23.66
CA TYR A 492 -5.96 16.20 23.33
C TYR A 492 -7.38 16.80 23.26
N ASN A 493 -8.11 16.76 24.35
CA ASN A 493 -9.33 17.57 24.46
C ASN A 493 -9.05 18.72 25.42
N GLY A 494 -9.09 19.94 24.95
CA GLY A 494 -8.96 21.14 25.74
C GLY A 494 -10.09 21.40 26.74
N CYS A 495 -10.88 20.40 27.08
CA CYS A 495 -11.89 20.38 28.12
C CYS A 495 -11.87 19.04 28.84
N GLY A 496 -11.03 18.91 29.86
CA GLY A 496 -11.09 17.84 30.87
C GLY A 496 -10.23 16.61 30.56
N ASN A 497 -9.54 16.12 31.58
CA ASN A 497 -8.72 14.92 31.66
C ASN A 497 -9.56 13.62 31.54
N GLN A 498 -10.36 13.43 30.50
CA GLN A 498 -11.09 12.18 30.31
C GLN A 498 -10.32 11.23 29.41
N SER A 499 -9.89 10.11 29.95
CA SER A 499 -9.27 9.02 29.20
C SER A 499 -10.28 8.40 28.24
N THR A 500 -9.86 8.17 27.00
CA THR A 500 -10.61 7.35 26.05
C THR A 500 -9.94 6.02 25.84
N TYR A 501 -10.71 5.08 25.37
CA TYR A 501 -10.35 3.68 25.24
C TYR A 501 -10.65 3.19 23.84
N GLU A 502 -9.77 2.36 23.28
CA GLU A 502 -9.97 1.70 21.99
C GLU A 502 -9.47 0.26 22.04
N TYR A 503 -10.06 -0.63 21.23
CA TYR A 503 -9.46 -1.94 21.01
C TYR A 503 -8.08 -1.76 20.38
N ILE A 504 -7.13 -2.61 20.72
CA ILE A 504 -5.75 -2.52 20.22
C ILE A 504 -5.72 -2.45 18.70
N HIS A 505 -6.63 -3.20 18.06
CA HIS A 505 -6.85 -3.15 16.61
C HIS A 505 -8.33 -3.35 16.29
N LEU A 506 -8.80 -2.75 15.18
CA LEU A 506 -10.22 -2.84 14.77
C LEU A 506 -10.67 -4.27 14.44
N THR A 507 -9.77 -5.12 13.93
CA THR A 507 -10.09 -6.54 13.70
C THR A 507 -10.35 -7.29 14.99
N LEU A 508 -9.73 -6.87 16.11
CA LEU A 508 -10.02 -7.44 17.42
C LEU A 508 -11.41 -7.04 17.91
N GLN A 509 -11.85 -5.82 17.65
CA GLN A 509 -13.23 -5.40 17.90
C GLN A 509 -14.20 -6.25 17.07
N SER A 510 -13.91 -6.51 15.79
CA SER A 510 -14.70 -7.40 14.94
C SER A 510 -14.75 -8.84 15.49
N PHE A 511 -13.61 -9.35 15.99
CA PHE A 511 -13.55 -10.67 16.63
C PHE A 511 -14.44 -10.74 17.88
N PHE A 512 -14.35 -9.77 18.78
CA PHE A 512 -15.17 -9.74 20.00
C PHE A 512 -16.66 -9.52 19.71
N THR A 513 -16.99 -8.81 18.64
CA THR A 513 -18.38 -8.72 18.16
C THR A 513 -18.88 -10.09 17.70
N ALA A 514 -18.12 -10.80 16.89
CA ALA A 514 -18.46 -12.16 16.48
C ALA A 514 -18.57 -13.12 17.67
N PHE A 515 -17.68 -12.99 18.65
CA PHE A 515 -17.68 -13.76 19.88
C PHE A 515 -18.97 -13.54 20.69
N SER A 516 -19.42 -12.28 20.83
CA SER A 516 -20.68 -11.95 21.48
C SER A 516 -21.87 -12.53 20.70
N LEU A 517 -21.91 -12.32 19.37
CA LEU A 517 -23.00 -12.87 18.54
C LEU A 517 -23.10 -14.40 18.61
N ALA A 518 -21.96 -15.09 18.71
CA ALA A 518 -21.93 -16.54 18.77
C ALA A 518 -22.39 -17.09 20.15
N LEU A 519 -22.02 -16.43 21.26
CA LEU A 519 -22.12 -16.96 22.62
C LEU A 519 -23.27 -16.34 23.46
N ASP A 520 -23.80 -15.17 23.08
CA ASP A 520 -24.85 -14.53 23.86
C ASP A 520 -26.18 -15.27 23.67
N ASP A 521 -26.66 -15.91 24.74
CA ASP A 521 -27.89 -16.65 24.73
C ASP A 521 -29.13 -15.73 24.66
N GLU A 522 -28.98 -14.43 24.93
CA GLU A 522 -30.04 -13.43 24.80
C GLU A 522 -30.28 -13.04 23.32
N ILE A 523 -29.28 -13.25 22.45
CA ILE A 523 -29.42 -13.00 21.01
C ILE A 523 -29.97 -14.24 20.32
N SER A 524 -31.20 -14.14 19.80
CA SER A 524 -31.86 -15.27 19.14
C SER A 524 -31.09 -15.71 17.88
N SER A 525 -31.24 -16.98 17.50
CA SER A 525 -30.68 -17.56 16.27
C SER A 525 -31.22 -16.90 14.97
N ARG A 526 -32.27 -16.10 15.05
CA ARG A 526 -32.80 -15.30 13.92
C ARG A 526 -32.19 -13.92 13.87
N ASP A 527 -31.94 -13.32 15.03
CA ASP A 527 -31.49 -11.92 15.14
C ASP A 527 -29.96 -11.75 15.06
N PHE A 528 -29.17 -12.80 15.34
CA PHE A 528 -27.71 -12.69 15.34
C PHE A 528 -27.11 -12.39 13.96
N LEU A 529 -27.86 -12.61 12.88
CA LEU A 529 -27.48 -12.23 11.51
C LEU A 529 -28.09 -10.88 11.06
N ALA A 530 -28.86 -10.20 11.91
CA ALA A 530 -29.52 -8.95 11.55
C ALA A 530 -28.57 -7.86 11.06
N LEU A 531 -27.33 -7.81 11.63
CA LEU A 531 -26.28 -6.87 11.22
C LEU A 531 -25.83 -7.05 9.75
N PHE A 532 -26.08 -8.21 9.16
CA PHE A 532 -25.60 -8.57 7.82
C PHE A 532 -26.71 -8.56 6.75
N ASN A 533 -27.97 -8.32 7.15
CA ASN A 533 -29.10 -8.27 6.23
C ASN A 533 -29.26 -6.87 5.62
N ASP A 534 -29.13 -6.79 4.30
CA ASP A 534 -29.41 -5.57 3.52
C ASP A 534 -30.91 -5.22 3.61
N GLY A 535 -31.32 -4.34 4.51
CA GLY A 535 -32.69 -3.78 4.45
C GLY A 535 -33.40 -3.49 5.76
N ASN A 536 -32.93 -3.96 6.91
CA ASN A 536 -33.58 -3.74 8.20
C ASN A 536 -32.62 -3.19 9.29
N VAL A 537 -31.69 -2.32 8.92
CA VAL A 537 -31.13 -1.41 9.93
C VAL A 537 -32.15 -0.28 10.04
N PRO A 538 -32.80 -0.05 11.23
CA PRO A 538 -33.47 1.20 11.45
C PRO A 538 -32.40 2.26 11.22
N THR A 539 -32.53 3.03 10.16
CA THR A 539 -31.69 4.17 9.89
C THR A 539 -31.81 5.16 11.03
N PRO A 540 -30.84 5.29 11.92
CA PRO A 540 -30.47 6.63 12.26
C PRO A 540 -29.96 7.16 10.91
N SER A 541 -30.43 8.30 10.50
CA SER A 541 -30.21 8.99 9.23
C SER A 541 -28.73 9.21 8.85
N THR A 542 -27.94 8.14 8.65
CA THR A 542 -26.50 8.25 8.44
C THR A 542 -26.08 7.54 7.18
N LYS A 543 -26.00 8.30 6.09
CA LYS A 543 -25.32 7.86 4.87
C LYS A 543 -23.82 7.86 5.11
N LYS A 544 -23.14 6.73 4.87
CA LYS A 544 -21.69 6.64 5.02
C LYS A 544 -21.00 7.50 3.97
N PHE A 545 -19.87 8.09 4.35
CA PHE A 545 -19.08 8.98 3.50
C PHE A 545 -18.67 8.34 2.17
N SER A 546 -18.35 7.03 2.16
CA SER A 546 -18.06 6.28 0.94
C SER A 546 -19.23 6.28 -0.06
N ASP A 547 -20.46 6.18 0.42
CA ASP A 547 -21.65 6.14 -0.42
C ASP A 547 -22.00 7.53 -0.96
N VAL A 548 -21.73 8.57 -0.16
CA VAL A 548 -21.92 9.96 -0.54
C VAL A 548 -20.85 10.40 -1.56
N ILE A 549 -19.60 10.01 -1.39
CA ILE A 549 -18.54 10.29 -2.37
C ILE A 549 -18.83 9.58 -3.70
N LEU A 550 -19.25 8.32 -3.68
CA LEU A 550 -19.64 7.59 -4.89
C LEU A 550 -20.84 8.23 -5.60
N ALA A 551 -21.85 8.71 -4.87
CA ALA A 551 -23.02 9.39 -5.44
C ALA A 551 -22.66 10.76 -6.05
N PHE A 552 -21.68 11.49 -5.51
CA PHE A 552 -21.24 12.79 -6.01
C PHE A 552 -20.48 12.72 -7.34
N PHE A 553 -19.82 11.60 -7.63
CA PHE A 553 -18.86 11.50 -8.73
C PHE A 553 -19.24 10.54 -9.85
N SER A 554 -20.44 9.95 -9.82
CA SER A 554 -20.98 9.16 -10.93
C SER A 554 -21.96 10.02 -11.76
N PRO A 555 -21.62 10.40 -13.01
CA PRO A 555 -22.51 11.18 -13.85
C PRO A 555 -23.58 10.36 -14.57
N THR A 556 -23.79 9.11 -14.24
CA THR A 556 -24.79 8.27 -14.93
C THR A 556 -25.94 7.83 -14.02
N ARG A 557 -27.04 8.59 -14.12
CA ARG A 557 -28.37 8.03 -13.92
C ARG A 557 -28.54 6.87 -14.91
N HIS A 558 -28.68 5.63 -14.45
CA HIS A 558 -29.63 4.67 -15.04
C HIS A 558 -29.77 3.41 -14.18
N SER A 559 -31.03 3.10 -13.94
CA SER A 559 -31.67 1.83 -13.61
C SER A 559 -31.36 1.18 -12.27
N SER A 560 -32.44 1.13 -11.50
CA SER A 560 -32.71 0.25 -10.38
C SER A 560 -32.42 -1.24 -10.71
N THR A 561 -31.20 -1.65 -10.48
CA THR A 561 -30.90 -3.04 -10.20
C THR A 561 -30.49 -3.11 -8.74
N ASN A 562 -31.15 -3.97 -7.97
CA ASN A 562 -30.81 -4.30 -6.58
C ASN A 562 -29.41 -4.93 -6.51
N VAL A 563 -28.37 -4.13 -6.72
CA VAL A 563 -26.99 -4.51 -6.43
C VAL A 563 -26.84 -4.41 -4.92
N LEU A 564 -26.77 -5.54 -4.26
CA LEU A 564 -26.48 -5.67 -2.84
C LEU A 564 -25.24 -4.81 -2.51
N LYS A 565 -25.42 -3.79 -1.68
CA LYS A 565 -24.32 -2.92 -1.23
C LYS A 565 -23.22 -3.76 -0.58
N PRO A 566 -21.94 -3.47 -0.83
CA PRO A 566 -20.86 -4.15 -0.14
C PRO A 566 -20.97 -3.91 1.36
N LEU A 567 -20.86 -4.99 2.16
CA LEU A 567 -20.72 -4.89 3.61
C LEU A 567 -19.50 -4.04 3.97
N ASN A 568 -19.64 -3.24 5.01
CA ASN A 568 -18.52 -2.55 5.64
C ASN A 568 -17.45 -3.58 6.05
N GLU A 569 -16.18 -3.26 5.89
CA GLU A 569 -15.08 -4.20 6.16
C GLU A 569 -15.09 -4.73 7.60
N HIS A 570 -15.51 -3.93 8.59
CA HIS A 570 -15.67 -4.39 9.96
C HIS A 570 -16.72 -5.51 10.07
N LEU A 571 -17.81 -5.40 9.33
CA LEU A 571 -18.82 -6.44 9.24
C LEU A 571 -18.32 -7.64 8.44
N GLN A 572 -17.45 -7.44 7.44
CA GLN A 572 -16.81 -8.53 6.71
C GLN A 572 -15.91 -9.36 7.63
N PHE A 573 -15.05 -8.71 8.44
CA PHE A 573 -14.23 -9.42 9.44
C PHE A 573 -15.09 -10.02 10.56
N THR A 574 -16.18 -9.36 10.98
CA THR A 574 -17.10 -9.92 11.98
C THR A 574 -17.75 -11.20 11.46
N MET A 575 -18.23 -11.20 10.21
CA MET A 575 -18.78 -12.40 9.58
C MET A 575 -17.73 -13.51 9.44
N LEU A 576 -16.48 -13.16 9.06
CA LEU A 576 -15.38 -14.09 8.93
C LEU A 576 -15.10 -14.80 10.26
N PHE A 577 -14.94 -14.05 11.34
CA PHE A 577 -14.73 -14.61 12.68
C PHE A 577 -15.94 -15.40 13.18
N LEU A 578 -17.16 -14.97 12.86
CA LEU A 578 -18.38 -15.70 13.19
C LEU A 578 -18.40 -17.10 12.52
N CYS A 579 -18.01 -17.15 11.24
CA CYS A 579 -17.86 -18.42 10.51
C CYS A 579 -16.82 -19.34 11.15
N GLY A 580 -15.67 -18.79 11.53
CA GLY A 580 -14.59 -19.57 12.16
C GLY A 580 -14.92 -20.00 13.59
N LEU A 581 -15.57 -19.16 14.40
CA LEU A 581 -16.03 -19.51 15.75
C LEU A 581 -17.07 -20.65 15.72
N LEU A 582 -18.06 -20.56 14.82
CA LEU A 582 -19.09 -21.58 14.64
C LEU A 582 -18.64 -22.75 13.73
N SER A 583 -17.34 -22.84 13.41
CA SER A 583 -16.77 -23.95 12.63
C SER A 583 -16.79 -25.27 13.42
N ASN A 584 -16.69 -26.39 12.70
CA ASN A 584 -16.60 -27.70 13.35
C ASN A 584 -15.33 -27.87 14.20
N SER A 585 -14.26 -27.15 13.90
CA SER A 585 -13.01 -27.17 14.66
C SER A 585 -13.12 -26.45 16.01
N ASN A 586 -13.92 -25.37 16.09
CA ASN A 586 -14.02 -24.53 17.26
C ASN A 586 -15.32 -24.73 18.08
N ILE A 587 -16.25 -25.55 17.55
CA ILE A 587 -17.57 -25.75 18.18
C ILE A 587 -17.47 -26.27 19.62
N ASP A 588 -16.53 -27.15 19.91
CA ASP A 588 -16.35 -27.72 21.24
C ASP A 588 -15.98 -26.64 22.29
N LEU A 589 -15.20 -25.64 21.91
CA LEU A 589 -14.94 -24.49 22.79
C LEU A 589 -16.24 -23.75 23.10
N LEU A 590 -17.05 -23.46 22.07
CA LEU A 590 -18.29 -22.72 22.23
C LEU A 590 -19.34 -23.47 23.03
N LEU A 591 -19.44 -24.79 22.85
CA LEU A 591 -20.37 -25.66 23.61
C LEU A 591 -20.06 -25.70 25.12
N ASN A 592 -18.80 -25.39 25.52
CA ASN A 592 -18.43 -25.23 26.92
C ASN A 592 -18.68 -23.80 27.46
N LEU A 593 -18.91 -22.83 26.57
CA LEU A 593 -19.08 -21.42 26.92
C LEU A 593 -20.54 -20.96 26.85
N ALA A 594 -21.40 -21.58 26.07
CA ALA A 594 -22.81 -21.19 25.90
C ALA A 594 -23.73 -22.40 25.81
N SER A 595 -25.05 -22.18 25.73
CA SER A 595 -26.05 -23.24 25.59
C SER A 595 -25.81 -24.07 24.32
N PRO A 596 -25.57 -25.39 24.42
CA PRO A 596 -25.32 -26.26 23.28
C PRO A 596 -26.41 -26.23 22.21
N ALA A 597 -27.67 -26.08 22.61
CA ALA A 597 -28.79 -26.04 21.70
C ALA A 597 -28.77 -24.78 20.84
N ILE A 598 -28.51 -23.61 21.44
CA ILE A 598 -28.48 -22.31 20.77
C ILE A 598 -27.26 -22.23 19.84
N VAL A 599 -26.10 -22.69 20.28
CA VAL A 599 -24.87 -22.69 19.47
C VAL A 599 -25.07 -23.52 18.20
N LYS A 600 -25.62 -24.76 18.31
CA LYS A 600 -25.90 -25.60 17.16
C LYS A 600 -26.95 -25.02 16.21
N GLU A 601 -27.95 -24.38 16.74
CA GLU A 601 -28.97 -23.68 15.93
C GLU A 601 -28.37 -22.51 15.17
N LYS A 602 -27.57 -21.64 15.84
CA LYS A 602 -26.85 -20.55 15.19
C LYS A 602 -25.90 -21.05 14.10
N GLN A 603 -25.19 -22.16 14.32
CA GLN A 603 -24.33 -22.81 13.30
C GLN A 603 -25.15 -23.22 12.06
N SER A 604 -26.31 -23.85 12.26
CA SER A 604 -27.19 -24.29 11.16
C SER A 604 -27.73 -23.09 10.35
N VAL A 605 -28.18 -22.05 11.06
CA VAL A 605 -28.73 -20.84 10.45
C VAL A 605 -27.64 -20.10 9.66
N LEU A 606 -26.42 -19.96 10.21
CA LEU A 606 -25.28 -19.33 9.52
C LEU A 606 -24.93 -20.09 8.23
N THR A 607 -24.83 -21.41 8.31
CA THR A 607 -24.54 -22.26 7.14
C THR A 607 -25.56 -22.03 6.03
N SER A 608 -26.86 -22.06 6.38
CA SER A 608 -27.95 -21.85 5.43
C SER A 608 -27.92 -20.44 4.83
N TYR A 609 -27.60 -19.41 5.63
CA TYR A 609 -27.46 -18.03 5.18
C TYR A 609 -26.35 -17.89 4.14
N LEU A 610 -25.16 -18.45 4.41
CA LEU A 610 -24.01 -18.37 3.49
C LEU A 610 -24.28 -19.05 2.15
N PHE A 611 -24.95 -20.22 2.15
CA PHE A 611 -25.35 -20.87 0.91
C PHE A 611 -26.33 -20.04 0.10
N ASN A 612 -27.30 -19.45 0.76
CA ASN A 612 -28.25 -18.55 0.08
C ASN A 612 -27.54 -17.31 -0.51
N CYS A 613 -26.57 -16.73 0.21
CA CYS A 613 -25.77 -15.62 -0.27
C CYS A 613 -24.95 -16.02 -1.51
N MET A 614 -24.32 -17.19 -1.50
CA MET A 614 -23.58 -17.70 -2.66
C MET A 614 -24.47 -17.91 -3.87
N LYS A 615 -25.56 -18.64 -3.69
CA LYS A 615 -26.52 -18.91 -4.77
C LYS A 615 -27.03 -17.61 -5.40
N LYS A 616 -27.45 -16.63 -4.58
CA LYS A 616 -27.89 -15.32 -5.06
C LYS A 616 -26.76 -14.58 -5.78
N HIS A 617 -25.54 -14.62 -5.24
CA HIS A 617 -24.38 -13.95 -5.85
C HIS A 617 -24.11 -14.50 -7.25
N PHE A 618 -24.02 -15.83 -7.42
CA PHE A 618 -23.77 -16.43 -8.73
C PHE A 618 -24.95 -16.25 -9.71
N GLN A 619 -26.17 -16.16 -9.24
CA GLN A 619 -27.32 -15.86 -10.10
C GLN A 619 -27.36 -14.40 -10.56
N SER A 620 -26.78 -13.47 -9.78
CA SER A 620 -26.78 -12.04 -10.09
C SER A 620 -25.58 -11.59 -10.97
N LEU A 621 -24.59 -12.45 -11.19
CA LEU A 621 -23.41 -12.09 -11.98
C LEU A 621 -23.75 -11.95 -13.46
N PRO A 622 -23.26 -10.88 -14.13
CA PRO A 622 -23.41 -10.75 -15.57
C PRO A 622 -22.66 -11.88 -16.27
N ARG A 623 -23.38 -12.68 -17.02
CA ARG A 623 -22.84 -13.77 -17.84
C ARG A 623 -22.64 -13.26 -19.25
N SER A 624 -21.41 -13.29 -19.75
CA SER A 624 -21.12 -13.11 -21.16
C SER A 624 -20.88 -14.50 -21.78
N HIS A 625 -21.68 -14.86 -22.76
CA HIS A 625 -21.45 -16.08 -23.56
C HIS A 625 -20.54 -15.72 -24.73
N PHE A 626 -19.36 -16.34 -24.78
CA PHE A 626 -18.47 -16.35 -25.92
C PHE A 626 -18.51 -17.76 -26.53
N GLU A 627 -18.09 -17.91 -27.77
CA GLU A 627 -18.05 -19.20 -28.49
C GLU A 627 -17.33 -20.32 -27.72
N ASP A 628 -16.47 -19.97 -26.72
CA ASP A 628 -15.64 -20.89 -25.93
C ASP A 628 -16.06 -21.04 -24.45
N GLY A 629 -17.27 -20.69 -24.04
CA GLY A 629 -17.73 -20.90 -22.66
C GLY A 629 -18.29 -19.68 -21.94
N CYS A 630 -18.86 -19.90 -20.75
CA CYS A 630 -19.47 -18.86 -19.90
C CYS A 630 -18.39 -18.13 -19.09
N LYS A 631 -18.12 -16.86 -19.41
CA LYS A 631 -17.20 -16.00 -18.62
C LYS A 631 -17.96 -15.28 -17.51
N VAL A 632 -17.45 -15.37 -16.27
CA VAL A 632 -17.97 -14.67 -15.11
C VAL A 632 -16.94 -13.68 -14.61
N HIS A 633 -17.29 -12.39 -14.63
CA HIS A 633 -16.51 -11.36 -13.95
C HIS A 633 -16.96 -11.31 -12.48
N VAL A 634 -16.05 -11.62 -11.58
CA VAL A 634 -16.34 -11.72 -10.16
C VAL A 634 -15.98 -10.42 -9.47
N LEU A 635 -16.88 -9.95 -8.61
CA LEU A 635 -16.67 -8.77 -7.77
C LEU A 635 -15.90 -9.15 -6.48
N PRO A 636 -15.27 -8.20 -5.78
CA PRO A 636 -14.56 -8.46 -4.51
C PRO A 636 -15.39 -9.22 -3.46
N ARG A 637 -16.71 -9.10 -3.48
CA ARG A 637 -17.63 -9.86 -2.60
C ARG A 637 -17.48 -11.38 -2.73
N PHE A 638 -17.13 -11.89 -3.91
CA PHE A 638 -16.86 -13.31 -4.12
C PHE A 638 -15.71 -13.82 -3.23
N ILE A 639 -14.63 -13.05 -3.15
CA ILE A 639 -13.48 -13.42 -2.32
C ILE A 639 -13.89 -13.53 -0.85
N TRP A 640 -14.70 -12.62 -0.34
CA TRP A 640 -15.18 -12.68 1.04
C TRP A 640 -16.06 -13.92 1.28
N LEU A 641 -16.92 -14.30 0.34
CA LEU A 641 -17.68 -15.55 0.44
C LEU A 641 -16.77 -16.79 0.48
N MET A 642 -15.70 -16.81 -0.32
CA MET A 642 -14.70 -17.90 -0.29
C MET A 642 -13.99 -17.94 1.07
N ARG A 643 -13.60 -16.78 1.62
CA ARG A 643 -13.00 -16.66 2.97
C ARG A 643 -13.94 -17.21 4.04
N TYR A 644 -15.22 -16.88 4.02
CA TYR A 644 -16.21 -17.36 5.01
C TYR A 644 -16.36 -18.87 4.98
N ILE A 645 -16.45 -19.47 3.80
CA ILE A 645 -16.54 -20.94 3.66
C ILE A 645 -15.25 -21.62 4.09
N PHE A 646 -14.10 -21.00 3.80
CA PHE A 646 -12.80 -21.51 4.26
C PHE A 646 -12.69 -21.47 5.79
N GLU A 647 -13.10 -20.38 6.45
CA GLU A 647 -13.10 -20.27 7.92
C GLU A 647 -13.99 -21.33 8.58
N MET A 648 -15.09 -21.72 7.94
CA MET A 648 -15.95 -22.79 8.47
C MET A 648 -15.29 -24.18 8.48
N GLN A 649 -14.20 -24.39 7.72
CA GLN A 649 -13.51 -25.70 7.56
C GLN A 649 -14.45 -26.88 7.27
N ASN A 650 -15.54 -26.62 6.53
CA ASN A 650 -16.56 -27.60 6.20
C ASN A 650 -16.42 -28.07 4.74
N GLY A 651 -15.83 -29.27 4.53
CA GLY A 651 -15.63 -29.82 3.18
C GLY A 651 -16.93 -30.11 2.41
N ALA A 652 -18.03 -30.40 3.12
CA ALA A 652 -19.34 -30.57 2.47
C ALA A 652 -19.86 -29.22 1.95
N ALA A 653 -19.64 -28.15 2.73
CA ALA A 653 -19.95 -26.78 2.33
C ALA A 653 -19.14 -26.36 1.10
N ALA A 654 -17.85 -26.66 1.08
CA ALA A 654 -16.97 -26.37 -0.06
C ALA A 654 -17.44 -27.11 -1.34
N LYS A 655 -17.84 -28.37 -1.23
CA LYS A 655 -18.40 -29.14 -2.36
C LYS A 655 -19.69 -28.57 -2.90
N LEU A 656 -20.61 -28.16 -2.02
CA LEU A 656 -21.86 -27.50 -2.44
C LEU A 656 -21.58 -26.16 -3.11
N ALA A 657 -20.66 -25.37 -2.54
CA ALA A 657 -20.21 -24.11 -3.11
C ALA A 657 -19.63 -24.30 -4.53
N ALA A 658 -18.75 -25.28 -4.70
CA ALA A 658 -18.17 -25.62 -6.01
C ALA A 658 -19.23 -26.03 -7.05
N LYS A 659 -20.31 -26.69 -6.61
CA LYS A 659 -21.43 -27.06 -7.48
C LYS A 659 -22.23 -25.84 -7.96
N ASP A 660 -22.39 -24.84 -7.11
CA ASP A 660 -23.13 -23.59 -7.46
C ASP A 660 -22.32 -22.67 -8.37
N ILE A 661 -20.97 -22.84 -8.44
CA ILE A 661 -20.12 -22.14 -9.41
C ILE A 661 -20.35 -22.77 -10.79
N CYS A 662 -21.30 -22.25 -11.57
CA CYS A 662 -21.63 -22.78 -12.90
C CYS A 662 -20.78 -22.18 -14.04
N ALA A 663 -19.61 -21.61 -13.76
CA ALA A 663 -18.76 -20.94 -14.73
C ALA A 663 -17.52 -21.78 -15.09
N ASP A 664 -17.16 -21.82 -16.37
CA ASP A 664 -15.92 -22.46 -16.85
C ASP A 664 -14.74 -21.48 -16.87
N TYR A 665 -15.02 -20.20 -16.71
CA TYR A 665 -14.05 -19.12 -16.72
C TYR A 665 -14.32 -18.13 -15.57
N ILE A 666 -13.38 -18.04 -14.62
CA ILE A 666 -13.48 -17.12 -13.46
C ILE A 666 -12.44 -16.03 -13.61
N LYS A 667 -12.89 -14.77 -13.63
CA LYS A 667 -12.03 -13.60 -13.74
C LYS A 667 -12.06 -12.81 -12.43
N LEU A 668 -10.94 -12.80 -11.71
CA LEU A 668 -10.69 -12.13 -10.42
C LEU A 668 -9.69 -10.98 -10.56
N ASN A 669 -9.58 -10.38 -11.74
CA ASN A 669 -8.63 -9.29 -11.98
C ASN A 669 -9.01 -8.06 -11.14
N TYR A 670 -8.02 -7.38 -10.55
CA TYR A 670 -8.23 -6.18 -9.71
C TYR A 670 -9.12 -6.41 -8.47
N CYS A 671 -9.23 -7.66 -7.99
CA CYS A 671 -10.06 -7.99 -6.83
C CYS A 671 -9.30 -7.94 -5.51
N ASN A 672 -8.04 -7.48 -5.52
CA ASN A 672 -7.15 -7.45 -4.37
C ASN A 672 -7.03 -8.81 -3.66
N VAL A 673 -6.88 -9.87 -4.47
CA VAL A 673 -6.64 -11.22 -3.97
C VAL A 673 -5.23 -11.29 -3.36
N SER A 674 -5.15 -11.67 -2.11
CA SER A 674 -3.88 -11.90 -1.40
C SER A 674 -3.45 -13.37 -1.50
N SER A 675 -2.20 -13.64 -1.13
CA SER A 675 -1.70 -15.02 -1.05
C SER A 675 -2.51 -15.89 -0.07
N ALA A 676 -3.02 -15.31 1.01
CA ALA A 676 -3.88 -16.01 1.96
C ALA A 676 -5.25 -16.38 1.36
N ASP A 677 -5.76 -15.59 0.40
CA ASP A 677 -7.02 -15.89 -0.30
C ASP A 677 -6.91 -17.08 -1.23
N CYS A 678 -5.71 -17.34 -1.74
CA CYS A 678 -5.44 -18.49 -2.58
C CYS A 678 -5.79 -19.81 -1.87
N SER A 679 -5.60 -19.89 -0.53
CA SER A 679 -6.05 -21.03 0.27
C SER A 679 -7.57 -21.20 0.25
N ALA A 680 -8.31 -20.10 0.41
CA ALA A 680 -9.78 -20.11 0.39
C ALA A 680 -10.32 -20.47 -0.99
N LEU A 681 -9.71 -19.92 -2.05
CA LEU A 681 -10.06 -20.27 -3.43
C LEU A 681 -9.80 -21.75 -3.71
N ALA A 682 -8.61 -22.25 -3.42
CA ALA A 682 -8.22 -23.63 -3.66
C ALA A 682 -9.07 -24.62 -2.87
N PHE A 683 -9.45 -24.29 -1.61
CA PHE A 683 -10.33 -25.09 -0.77
C PHE A 683 -11.66 -25.42 -1.43
N ILE A 684 -12.17 -24.52 -2.27
CA ILE A 684 -13.44 -24.69 -2.97
C ILE A 684 -13.20 -25.18 -4.41
N LEU A 685 -12.30 -24.53 -5.17
CA LEU A 685 -12.10 -24.82 -6.59
C LEU A 685 -11.60 -26.26 -6.84
N ARG A 686 -10.84 -26.87 -5.91
CA ARG A 686 -10.44 -28.29 -6.01
C ARG A 686 -11.60 -29.27 -6.11
N HIS A 687 -12.82 -28.87 -5.78
CA HIS A 687 -14.01 -29.68 -5.89
C HIS A 687 -14.78 -29.50 -7.21
N ILE A 688 -14.35 -28.59 -8.07
CA ILE A 688 -14.88 -28.45 -9.43
C ILE A 688 -14.39 -29.62 -10.27
N GLN A 689 -15.30 -30.33 -10.94
CA GLN A 689 -14.97 -31.55 -11.72
C GLN A 689 -14.97 -31.32 -13.24
N ARG A 690 -14.72 -30.10 -13.66
CA ARG A 690 -14.66 -29.73 -15.07
C ARG A 690 -13.44 -28.82 -15.35
N PRO A 691 -13.00 -28.71 -16.62
CA PRO A 691 -11.96 -27.76 -16.99
C PRO A 691 -12.33 -26.33 -16.59
N LEU A 692 -11.36 -25.60 -16.00
CA LEU A 692 -11.57 -24.26 -15.50
C LEU A 692 -10.47 -23.33 -16.03
N ALA A 693 -10.87 -22.14 -16.45
CA ALA A 693 -9.98 -21.01 -16.71
C ALA A 693 -10.02 -20.05 -15.52
N LEU A 694 -8.87 -19.69 -14.97
CA LEU A 694 -8.72 -18.81 -13.82
C LEU A 694 -7.81 -17.63 -14.16
N GLU A 695 -8.37 -16.42 -14.17
CA GLU A 695 -7.61 -15.17 -14.31
C GLU A 695 -7.55 -14.43 -12.97
N MET A 696 -6.34 -14.14 -12.50
CA MET A 696 -6.08 -13.40 -11.27
C MET A 696 -5.02 -12.31 -11.50
N ASP A 697 -5.10 -11.65 -12.63
CA ASP A 697 -4.19 -10.56 -12.97
C ASP A 697 -4.40 -9.35 -12.04
N ASN A 698 -3.32 -8.61 -11.77
CA ASN A 698 -3.32 -7.38 -11.00
C ASN A 698 -3.89 -7.55 -9.57
N ASN A 699 -3.26 -8.46 -8.84
CA ASN A 699 -3.57 -8.78 -7.44
C ASN A 699 -2.31 -8.71 -6.57
N ASN A 700 -2.37 -9.28 -5.37
CA ASN A 700 -1.25 -9.29 -4.43
C ASN A 700 -0.82 -10.72 -4.08
N ILE A 701 -0.56 -11.53 -5.12
CA ILE A 701 -0.20 -12.94 -4.99
C ILE A 701 1.31 -13.10 -5.10
N ASN A 702 1.93 -13.74 -4.13
CA ASN A 702 3.35 -14.12 -4.12
C ASN A 702 3.51 -15.65 -4.25
N ASP A 703 4.73 -16.15 -4.08
CA ASP A 703 5.05 -17.58 -4.22
C ASP A 703 4.22 -18.48 -3.28
N TYR A 704 3.95 -18.02 -2.05
CA TYR A 704 3.08 -18.76 -1.12
C TYR A 704 1.64 -18.88 -1.64
N GLY A 705 1.14 -17.84 -2.34
CA GLY A 705 -0.17 -17.91 -2.98
C GLY A 705 -0.21 -18.96 -4.10
N VAL A 706 0.85 -19.05 -4.89
CA VAL A 706 0.98 -20.10 -5.91
C VAL A 706 0.96 -21.48 -5.28
N GLU A 707 1.70 -21.68 -4.19
CA GLU A 707 1.74 -22.96 -3.44
C GLU A 707 0.36 -23.37 -2.91
N GLN A 708 -0.43 -22.41 -2.43
CA GLN A 708 -1.81 -22.67 -1.98
C GLN A 708 -2.74 -23.11 -3.12
N LEU A 709 -2.53 -22.61 -4.34
CA LEU A 709 -3.37 -22.94 -5.49
C LEU A 709 -3.08 -24.32 -6.07
N VAL A 710 -1.97 -24.97 -5.72
CA VAL A 710 -1.55 -26.29 -6.26
C VAL A 710 -2.70 -27.31 -6.24
N SER A 711 -3.50 -27.34 -5.19
CA SER A 711 -4.58 -28.32 -5.02
C SER A 711 -5.71 -28.22 -6.07
N CYS A 712 -5.76 -27.12 -6.84
CA CYS A 712 -6.76 -26.94 -7.92
C CYS A 712 -6.15 -26.98 -9.34
N PHE A 713 -4.84 -27.21 -9.49
CA PHE A 713 -4.18 -27.20 -10.80
C PHE A 713 -4.64 -28.33 -11.74
N SER A 714 -5.11 -29.45 -11.17
CA SER A 714 -5.66 -30.54 -11.96
C SER A 714 -6.92 -30.20 -12.75
N GLN A 715 -7.58 -29.09 -12.47
CA GLN A 715 -8.75 -28.60 -13.21
C GLN A 715 -8.43 -27.44 -14.15
N LEU A 716 -7.24 -26.82 -14.01
CA LEU A 716 -6.93 -25.59 -14.73
C LEU A 716 -6.44 -25.84 -16.17
N THR A 717 -7.12 -25.24 -17.12
CA THR A 717 -6.69 -25.16 -18.53
C THR A 717 -6.08 -23.80 -18.89
N VAL A 718 -6.51 -22.75 -18.20
CA VAL A 718 -5.94 -21.39 -18.31
C VAL A 718 -5.63 -20.90 -16.91
N LEU A 719 -4.41 -20.41 -16.70
CA LEU A 719 -4.00 -19.74 -15.48
C LEU A 719 -3.33 -18.43 -15.82
N ARG A 720 -3.88 -17.31 -15.34
CA ARG A 720 -3.28 -15.99 -15.50
C ARG A 720 -3.02 -15.40 -14.13
N LEU A 721 -1.76 -15.07 -13.92
CA LEU A 721 -1.21 -14.48 -12.69
C LEU A 721 -0.35 -13.24 -13.02
N SER A 722 -0.72 -12.51 -14.06
CA SER A 722 0.01 -11.32 -14.50
C SER A 722 -0.10 -10.19 -13.48
N VAL A 723 0.93 -9.34 -13.41
CA VAL A 723 0.99 -8.18 -12.48
C VAL A 723 0.77 -8.62 -11.02
N ASN A 724 1.61 -9.53 -10.57
CA ASN A 724 1.65 -10.05 -9.21
C ASN A 724 3.10 -9.98 -8.66
N GLN A 725 3.41 -10.72 -7.61
CA GLN A 725 4.73 -10.70 -6.95
C GLN A 725 5.41 -12.08 -6.97
N ILE A 726 5.22 -12.81 -8.06
CA ILE A 726 5.75 -14.16 -8.24
C ILE A 726 7.23 -14.07 -8.62
N THR A 727 8.07 -14.88 -7.95
CA THR A 727 9.50 -15.01 -8.20
C THR A 727 9.80 -16.36 -8.86
N ASP A 728 11.08 -16.66 -9.10
CA ASP A 728 11.53 -17.94 -9.61
C ASP A 728 11.07 -19.12 -8.74
N HIS A 729 11.00 -18.91 -7.42
CA HIS A 729 10.53 -19.96 -6.51
C HIS A 729 9.06 -20.34 -6.77
N GLY A 730 8.18 -19.35 -6.96
CA GLY A 730 6.78 -19.59 -7.32
C GLY A 730 6.66 -20.26 -8.70
N VAL A 731 7.50 -19.89 -9.66
CA VAL A 731 7.55 -20.53 -10.98
C VAL A 731 7.98 -21.97 -10.87
N HIS A 732 8.99 -22.28 -10.04
CA HIS A 732 9.44 -23.66 -9.81
C HIS A 732 8.28 -24.54 -9.29
N ILE A 733 7.53 -24.08 -8.27
CA ILE A 733 6.36 -24.79 -7.72
C ILE A 733 5.31 -24.99 -8.81
N LEU A 734 5.00 -23.94 -9.57
CA LEU A 734 4.00 -23.93 -10.63
C LEU A 734 4.35 -24.97 -11.72
N VAL A 735 5.57 -24.94 -12.22
CA VAL A 735 6.03 -25.85 -13.27
C VAL A 735 6.02 -27.29 -12.80
N LYS A 736 6.55 -27.57 -11.61
CA LYS A 736 6.57 -28.90 -11.00
C LYS A 736 5.18 -29.54 -10.95
N GLU A 737 4.16 -28.77 -10.60
CA GLU A 737 2.80 -29.26 -10.45
C GLU A 737 2.05 -29.31 -11.78
N LEU A 738 2.18 -28.30 -12.65
CA LEU A 738 1.52 -28.31 -13.98
C LEU A 738 2.03 -29.44 -14.89
N LYS A 739 3.32 -29.81 -14.79
CA LYS A 739 3.88 -30.96 -15.52
C LYS A 739 3.20 -32.28 -15.13
N LYS A 740 2.69 -32.44 -13.90
CA LYS A 740 1.99 -33.67 -13.46
C LYS A 740 0.63 -33.83 -14.14
N HIS A 741 -0.07 -32.69 -14.36
CA HIS A 741 -1.45 -32.73 -14.84
C HIS A 741 -1.57 -32.59 -16.36
N GLN A 742 -0.62 -31.95 -17.03
CA GLN A 742 -0.53 -31.77 -18.49
C GLN A 742 -1.81 -31.25 -19.16
N GLN A 743 -2.57 -30.39 -18.49
CA GLN A 743 -3.85 -29.87 -18.99
C GLN A 743 -3.80 -28.38 -19.32
N ILE A 744 -2.75 -27.67 -18.87
CA ILE A 744 -2.63 -26.24 -19.06
C ILE A 744 -2.43 -25.90 -20.53
N ARG A 745 -3.29 -25.04 -21.08
CA ARG A 745 -3.24 -24.54 -22.46
C ARG A 745 -2.69 -23.13 -22.54
N SER A 746 -2.98 -22.30 -21.55
CA SER A 746 -2.52 -20.90 -21.52
C SER A 746 -2.01 -20.53 -20.15
N LEU A 747 -0.79 -19.98 -20.11
CA LEU A 747 -0.13 -19.50 -18.90
C LEU A 747 0.26 -18.02 -19.06
N GLY A 748 -0.23 -17.15 -18.17
CA GLY A 748 0.09 -15.73 -18.14
C GLY A 748 0.84 -15.34 -16.86
N LEU A 749 2.09 -14.87 -17.02
CA LEU A 749 3.00 -14.43 -15.96
C LEU A 749 3.61 -13.05 -16.25
N TYR A 750 2.91 -12.23 -17.04
CA TYR A 750 3.33 -10.88 -17.40
C TYR A 750 3.55 -10.01 -16.14
N LYS A 751 4.62 -9.19 -16.14
CA LYS A 751 4.95 -8.22 -15.07
C LYS A 751 4.96 -8.88 -13.68
N ASN A 752 5.87 -9.83 -13.50
CA ASN A 752 6.25 -10.45 -12.24
C ASN A 752 7.75 -10.21 -11.97
N ARG A 753 8.39 -11.04 -11.12
CA ARG A 753 9.81 -10.91 -10.76
C ARG A 753 10.62 -12.15 -11.18
N ILE A 754 10.37 -12.61 -12.39
CA ILE A 754 10.95 -13.85 -12.91
C ILE A 754 12.28 -13.51 -13.60
N THR A 755 13.34 -14.26 -13.25
CA THR A 755 14.68 -14.15 -13.81
C THR A 755 14.99 -15.31 -14.77
N ASP A 756 16.24 -15.44 -15.19
CA ASP A 756 16.70 -16.56 -16.02
C ASP A 756 16.55 -17.91 -15.32
N VAL A 757 16.48 -17.94 -13.99
CA VAL A 757 16.25 -19.18 -13.23
C VAL A 757 14.83 -19.68 -13.47
N GLY A 758 13.82 -18.82 -13.31
CA GLY A 758 12.43 -19.19 -13.60
C GLY A 758 12.20 -19.44 -15.09
N ALA A 759 12.93 -18.74 -15.98
CA ALA A 759 12.87 -18.99 -17.41
C ALA A 759 13.33 -20.41 -17.78
N ARG A 760 14.32 -20.98 -17.08
CA ARG A 760 14.73 -22.40 -17.25
C ARG A 760 13.64 -23.37 -16.81
N ASP A 761 13.00 -23.11 -15.66
CA ASP A 761 11.86 -23.94 -15.22
C ASP A 761 10.71 -23.90 -16.25
N ILE A 762 10.39 -22.73 -16.79
CA ILE A 762 9.37 -22.60 -17.86
C ILE A 762 9.79 -23.33 -19.13
N ALA A 763 11.07 -23.32 -19.49
CA ALA A 763 11.58 -24.10 -20.62
C ALA A 763 11.29 -25.62 -20.43
N GLU A 764 11.47 -26.13 -19.20
CA GLU A 764 11.07 -27.48 -18.84
C GLU A 764 9.54 -27.73 -18.96
N LEU A 765 8.71 -26.73 -18.63
CA LEU A 765 7.26 -26.82 -18.81
C LEU A 765 6.90 -26.93 -20.30
N ILE A 766 7.51 -26.11 -21.14
CA ILE A 766 7.29 -26.12 -22.59
C ILE A 766 7.61 -27.52 -23.17
N GLU A 767 8.73 -28.13 -22.75
CA GLU A 767 9.14 -29.46 -23.20
C GLU A 767 8.25 -30.59 -22.61
N GLY A 768 7.79 -30.43 -21.35
CA GLY A 768 7.07 -31.48 -20.61
C GLY A 768 5.55 -31.41 -20.68
N CYS A 769 4.96 -30.36 -21.28
CA CYS A 769 3.51 -30.14 -21.29
C CYS A 769 2.98 -29.96 -22.73
N PRO A 770 2.58 -31.04 -23.39
CA PRO A 770 2.13 -30.99 -24.78
C PRO A 770 0.79 -30.31 -25.01
N SER A 771 0.08 -29.90 -23.97
CA SER A 771 -1.16 -29.11 -24.06
C SER A 771 -0.93 -27.59 -24.11
N LEU A 772 0.28 -27.10 -23.80
CA LEU A 772 0.59 -25.68 -23.75
C LEU A 772 0.58 -25.06 -25.15
N VAL A 773 -0.27 -24.06 -25.34
CA VAL A 773 -0.48 -23.34 -26.59
C VAL A 773 -0.03 -21.88 -26.50
N CYS A 774 -0.31 -21.21 -25.39
CA CYS A 774 -0.06 -19.79 -25.19
C CYS A 774 0.74 -19.53 -23.91
N LEU A 775 1.83 -18.74 -24.03
CA LEU A 775 2.69 -18.33 -22.93
C LEU A 775 2.95 -16.82 -22.98
N LYS A 776 2.65 -16.11 -21.91
CA LYS A 776 2.89 -14.66 -21.77
C LYS A 776 3.75 -14.36 -20.54
N MET A 777 4.99 -13.94 -20.76
CA MET A 777 6.00 -13.67 -19.73
C MET A 777 6.67 -12.29 -19.91
N GLY A 778 5.98 -11.35 -20.52
CA GLY A 778 6.51 -10.00 -20.71
C GLY A 778 6.74 -9.26 -19.41
N ALA A 779 7.55 -8.19 -19.44
CA ALA A 779 7.88 -7.30 -18.33
C ALA A 779 8.38 -8.05 -17.07
N ASN A 780 9.29 -9.01 -17.29
CA ASN A 780 10.03 -9.71 -16.24
C ASN A 780 11.53 -9.31 -16.29
N LEU A 781 12.38 -10.07 -15.64
CA LEU A 781 13.82 -9.82 -15.52
C LEU A 781 14.65 -10.85 -16.33
N ILE A 782 14.10 -11.32 -17.46
CA ILE A 782 14.70 -12.37 -18.28
C ILE A 782 15.74 -11.75 -19.21
N THR A 783 16.98 -12.28 -19.15
CA THR A 783 18.08 -11.82 -20.00
C THR A 783 18.26 -12.75 -21.24
N HIS A 784 19.32 -12.53 -21.98
CA HIS A 784 19.70 -13.38 -23.12
C HIS A 784 19.91 -14.86 -22.74
N GLU A 785 20.33 -15.14 -21.48
CA GLU A 785 20.51 -16.53 -21.01
C GLU A 785 19.16 -17.27 -20.91
N GLY A 786 18.20 -16.67 -20.20
CA GLY A 786 16.85 -17.19 -20.09
C GLY A 786 16.15 -17.25 -21.45
N GLY A 787 16.28 -16.20 -22.26
CA GLY A 787 15.77 -16.15 -23.62
C GLY A 787 16.28 -17.29 -24.50
N THR A 788 17.57 -17.60 -24.42
CA THR A 788 18.20 -18.72 -25.16
C THR A 788 17.65 -20.08 -24.67
N CYS A 789 17.47 -20.28 -23.38
CA CYS A 789 16.89 -21.52 -22.83
C CYS A 789 15.44 -21.71 -23.33
N LEU A 790 14.64 -20.66 -23.30
CA LEU A 790 13.26 -20.67 -23.78
C LEU A 790 13.18 -20.93 -25.28
N ALA A 791 14.03 -20.30 -26.11
CA ALA A 791 14.09 -20.51 -27.54
C ALA A 791 14.38 -21.98 -27.88
N LYS A 792 15.34 -22.63 -27.19
CA LYS A 792 15.65 -24.06 -27.36
C LYS A 792 14.48 -24.99 -27.00
N ALA A 793 13.73 -24.66 -25.92
CA ALA A 793 12.56 -25.42 -25.55
C ALA A 793 11.42 -25.26 -26.58
N ILE A 794 11.23 -24.04 -27.08
CA ILE A 794 10.26 -23.74 -28.15
C ILE A 794 10.57 -24.51 -29.39
N GLN A 795 11.84 -24.58 -29.82
CA GLN A 795 12.29 -25.34 -31.00
C GLN A 795 11.81 -26.82 -30.94
N LYS A 796 11.76 -27.41 -29.76
CA LYS A 796 11.31 -28.80 -29.55
C LYS A 796 9.78 -28.93 -29.45
N SER A 797 9.09 -27.87 -29.14
CA SER A 797 7.63 -27.88 -28.96
C SER A 797 6.90 -27.98 -30.30
N LYS A 798 5.81 -28.75 -30.31
CA LYS A 798 4.93 -28.89 -31.49
C LYS A 798 3.55 -28.25 -31.28
N THR A 799 3.30 -27.66 -30.14
CA THR A 799 1.97 -27.22 -29.70
C THR A 799 1.90 -25.74 -29.38
N VAL A 800 3.02 -25.11 -29.06
CA VAL A 800 3.07 -23.69 -28.76
C VAL A 800 2.81 -22.84 -30.01
N GLU A 801 1.76 -22.02 -29.95
CA GLU A 801 1.31 -21.15 -31.04
C GLU A 801 1.55 -19.66 -30.74
N GLU A 802 1.51 -19.25 -29.48
CA GLU A 802 1.62 -17.84 -29.11
C GLU A 802 2.60 -17.64 -27.94
N ILE A 803 3.54 -16.72 -28.14
CA ILE A 803 4.55 -16.36 -27.12
C ILE A 803 4.68 -14.85 -27.02
N GLY A 804 4.65 -14.34 -25.76
CA GLY A 804 4.85 -12.92 -25.47
C GLY A 804 5.96 -12.72 -24.44
N PHE A 805 7.06 -12.06 -24.86
CA PHE A 805 8.19 -11.68 -24.01
C PHE A 805 8.42 -10.16 -23.97
N TRP A 806 7.45 -9.35 -24.28
CA TRP A 806 7.54 -7.90 -24.27
C TRP A 806 8.20 -7.36 -22.99
N GLY A 807 9.16 -6.41 -23.10
CA GLY A 807 9.70 -5.70 -21.94
C GLY A 807 10.66 -6.52 -21.07
N ASN A 808 11.37 -7.47 -21.62
CA ASN A 808 12.49 -8.16 -20.97
C ASN A 808 13.86 -7.60 -21.45
N GLN A 809 14.95 -8.33 -21.25
CA GLN A 809 16.31 -7.96 -21.63
C GLN A 809 16.97 -9.05 -22.50
N ILE A 810 16.20 -9.55 -23.48
CA ILE A 810 16.61 -10.70 -24.30
C ILE A 810 17.83 -10.34 -25.18
N GLY A 811 17.92 -9.13 -25.72
CA GLY A 811 19.04 -8.65 -26.52
C GLY A 811 19.29 -9.45 -27.80
N ASP A 812 20.39 -9.15 -28.51
CA ASP A 812 20.70 -9.75 -29.80
C ASP A 812 21.01 -11.25 -29.72
N ARG A 813 21.71 -11.70 -28.69
CA ARG A 813 22.00 -13.13 -28.46
C ARG A 813 20.76 -13.97 -28.28
N GLY A 814 19.78 -13.44 -27.53
CA GLY A 814 18.50 -14.10 -27.36
C GLY A 814 17.68 -14.09 -28.65
N ALA A 815 17.68 -12.97 -29.38
CA ALA A 815 17.02 -12.87 -30.70
C ALA A 815 17.61 -13.86 -31.71
N GLU A 816 18.95 -14.05 -31.76
CA GLU A 816 19.63 -15.07 -32.55
C GLU A 816 19.15 -16.49 -32.20
N ALA A 817 19.02 -16.80 -30.89
CA ALA A 817 18.51 -18.09 -30.45
C ALA A 817 17.03 -18.32 -30.86
N PHE A 818 16.19 -17.30 -30.80
CA PHE A 818 14.81 -17.37 -31.33
C PHE A 818 14.81 -17.51 -32.86
N ALA A 819 15.71 -16.87 -33.58
CA ALA A 819 15.86 -17.03 -35.02
C ALA A 819 16.19 -18.48 -35.37
N GLU A 820 17.14 -19.12 -34.67
CA GLU A 820 17.46 -20.53 -34.87
C GLU A 820 16.27 -21.46 -34.58
N ALA A 821 15.51 -21.16 -33.49
CA ALA A 821 14.32 -21.92 -33.17
C ALA A 821 13.21 -21.79 -34.22
N LEU A 822 13.08 -20.64 -34.88
CA LEU A 822 12.05 -20.37 -35.89
C LEU A 822 12.29 -21.08 -37.22
N LYS A 823 13.54 -21.40 -37.60
CA LYS A 823 13.87 -21.97 -38.93
C LYS A 823 13.03 -23.19 -39.27
N ASP A 824 12.89 -24.12 -38.32
CA ASP A 824 12.21 -25.40 -38.52
C ASP A 824 10.93 -25.51 -37.68
N HIS A 825 10.43 -24.42 -37.10
CA HIS A 825 9.23 -24.46 -36.24
C HIS A 825 7.97 -24.31 -37.09
N HIS A 826 6.97 -25.17 -36.84
CA HIS A 826 5.76 -25.26 -37.69
C HIS A 826 4.46 -24.91 -36.95
N SER A 827 4.47 -24.70 -35.60
CA SER A 827 3.26 -24.38 -34.85
C SER A 827 3.19 -22.94 -34.36
N LEU A 828 4.33 -22.24 -34.21
CA LEU A 828 4.34 -20.89 -33.67
C LEU A 828 3.77 -19.89 -34.69
N LYS A 829 2.69 -19.21 -34.30
CA LYS A 829 1.98 -18.24 -35.11
C LYS A 829 2.28 -16.79 -34.68
N ASN A 830 2.42 -16.56 -33.42
CA ASN A 830 2.57 -15.21 -32.82
C ASN A 830 3.78 -15.15 -31.90
N LEU A 831 4.72 -14.23 -32.18
CA LEU A 831 5.91 -13.98 -31.38
C LEU A 831 6.04 -12.49 -31.06
N SER A 832 6.08 -12.15 -29.79
CA SER A 832 6.39 -10.78 -29.34
C SER A 832 7.73 -10.73 -28.61
N LEU A 833 8.66 -9.98 -29.20
CA LEU A 833 9.98 -9.61 -28.64
C LEU A 833 10.09 -8.08 -28.51
N ALA A 834 8.98 -7.38 -28.38
CA ALA A 834 8.95 -5.93 -28.23
C ALA A 834 9.65 -5.49 -26.92
N ALA A 835 10.29 -4.31 -26.93
CA ALA A 835 11.00 -3.72 -25.79
C ALA A 835 12.02 -4.68 -25.13
N ASN A 836 12.89 -5.28 -25.92
CA ASN A 836 13.88 -6.27 -25.48
C ASN A 836 15.34 -5.88 -25.74
N GLN A 837 15.62 -4.63 -26.06
CA GLN A 837 16.97 -4.13 -26.35
C GLN A 837 17.63 -4.87 -27.54
N ILE A 838 16.83 -5.26 -28.54
CA ILE A 838 17.29 -5.92 -29.73
C ILE A 838 17.74 -4.85 -30.72
N SER A 839 18.96 -4.98 -31.23
CA SER A 839 19.52 -4.12 -32.29
C SER A 839 19.27 -4.69 -33.68
N SER A 840 19.80 -4.02 -34.68
CA SER A 840 19.76 -4.51 -36.05
C SER A 840 20.46 -5.86 -36.20
N GLU A 841 21.54 -6.13 -35.44
CA GLU A 841 22.26 -7.40 -35.46
C GLU A 841 21.32 -8.58 -35.12
N GLY A 842 20.64 -8.54 -33.99
CA GLY A 842 19.68 -9.58 -33.57
C GLY A 842 18.50 -9.73 -34.52
N SER A 843 17.97 -8.61 -35.01
CA SER A 843 16.81 -8.60 -35.92
C SER A 843 17.10 -9.12 -37.30
N ILE A 844 18.34 -8.95 -37.82
CA ILE A 844 18.79 -9.54 -39.09
C ILE A 844 18.79 -11.08 -39.02
N HIS A 845 19.18 -11.67 -37.88
CA HIS A 845 19.05 -13.11 -37.67
C HIS A 845 17.60 -13.59 -37.78
N LEU A 846 16.66 -12.84 -37.15
CA LEU A 846 15.22 -13.13 -37.22
C LEU A 846 14.70 -13.03 -38.65
N ALA A 847 15.06 -11.97 -39.39
CA ALA A 847 14.68 -11.82 -40.81
C ALA A 847 15.18 -12.98 -41.68
N LYS A 848 16.44 -13.39 -41.51
CA LYS A 848 17.01 -14.54 -42.21
C LYS A 848 16.29 -15.85 -41.92
N ALA A 849 15.95 -16.11 -40.66
CA ALA A 849 15.19 -17.30 -40.26
C ALA A 849 13.79 -17.33 -40.87
N LEU A 850 13.14 -16.18 -40.94
CA LEU A 850 11.80 -16.06 -41.53
C LEU A 850 11.77 -16.28 -43.03
N CYS A 851 12.90 -16.22 -43.74
CA CYS A 851 12.95 -16.61 -45.17
C CYS A 851 12.55 -18.08 -45.39
N SER A 852 12.79 -18.96 -44.41
CA SER A 852 12.42 -20.39 -44.50
C SER A 852 11.19 -20.75 -43.67
N ASN A 853 10.83 -19.93 -42.68
CA ASN A 853 9.68 -20.18 -41.79
C ASN A 853 8.35 -19.95 -42.54
N SER A 854 7.45 -20.91 -42.38
CA SER A 854 6.10 -20.88 -43.01
C SER A 854 4.95 -20.85 -41.99
N SER A 855 5.23 -20.71 -40.70
CA SER A 855 4.21 -20.80 -39.63
C SER A 855 3.92 -19.46 -38.96
N LEU A 856 4.92 -18.58 -38.84
CA LEU A 856 4.75 -17.33 -38.13
C LEU A 856 3.84 -16.37 -38.90
N LYS A 857 2.80 -15.86 -38.19
CA LYS A 857 1.82 -14.91 -38.75
C LYS A 857 2.06 -13.49 -38.27
N THR A 858 2.49 -13.33 -37.00
CA THR A 858 2.68 -12.01 -36.41
C THR A 858 3.99 -11.93 -35.66
N LEU A 859 4.79 -10.90 -35.95
CA LEU A 859 6.02 -10.57 -35.25
C LEU A 859 5.94 -9.14 -34.69
N TRP A 860 6.12 -9.00 -33.36
CA TRP A 860 6.23 -7.70 -32.70
C TRP A 860 7.68 -7.42 -32.28
N LEU A 861 8.26 -6.36 -32.83
CA LEU A 861 9.58 -5.82 -32.51
C LEU A 861 9.52 -4.34 -32.12
N THR A 862 8.37 -3.90 -31.65
CA THR A 862 8.10 -2.54 -31.15
C THR A 862 9.08 -2.16 -30.04
N GLN A 863 9.50 -0.89 -29.94
CA GLN A 863 10.37 -0.38 -28.87
C GLN A 863 11.71 -1.13 -28.73
N ASN A 864 12.39 -1.32 -29.83
CA ASN A 864 13.74 -1.88 -29.89
C ASN A 864 14.72 -0.87 -30.55
N ASP A 865 15.92 -1.31 -30.93
CA ASP A 865 16.97 -0.45 -31.46
C ASP A 865 17.22 -0.72 -32.97
N LEU A 866 16.18 -1.10 -33.72
CA LEU A 866 16.25 -1.45 -35.12
C LEU A 866 16.42 -0.20 -35.98
N ASP A 867 17.37 -0.22 -36.92
CA ASP A 867 17.64 0.82 -37.91
C ASP A 867 17.31 0.38 -39.33
N ASP A 868 17.86 1.10 -40.33
CA ASP A 868 17.60 0.83 -41.72
C ASP A 868 18.19 -0.50 -42.23
N GLU A 869 19.27 -1.01 -41.62
CA GLU A 869 19.86 -2.31 -41.99
C GLU A 869 18.91 -3.46 -41.63
N ALA A 870 18.26 -3.36 -40.44
CA ALA A 870 17.21 -4.26 -40.06
C ALA A 870 16.03 -4.22 -41.05
N ALA A 871 15.59 -3.02 -41.43
CA ALA A 871 14.49 -2.81 -42.35
C ALA A 871 14.82 -3.38 -43.78
N GLU A 872 16.05 -3.23 -44.24
CA GLU A 872 16.54 -3.83 -45.49
C GLU A 872 16.49 -5.36 -45.44
N SER A 873 16.95 -5.98 -44.33
CA SER A 873 16.90 -7.44 -44.16
C SER A 873 15.45 -7.97 -44.08
N PHE A 874 14.54 -7.26 -43.40
CA PHE A 874 13.12 -7.59 -43.43
C PHE A 874 12.53 -7.40 -44.84
N GLY A 875 12.98 -6.41 -45.59
CA GLY A 875 12.61 -6.22 -46.98
C GLY A 875 13.02 -7.42 -47.88
N GLU A 876 14.24 -7.94 -47.69
CA GLU A 876 14.69 -9.17 -48.39
C GLU A 876 13.85 -10.38 -47.99
N MET A 877 13.55 -10.54 -46.71
CA MET A 877 12.66 -11.59 -46.18
C MET A 877 11.28 -11.52 -46.82
N LEU A 878 10.66 -10.34 -46.87
CA LEU A 878 9.32 -10.16 -47.44
C LEU A 878 9.21 -10.56 -48.93
N ARG A 879 10.29 -10.57 -49.68
CA ARG A 879 10.27 -11.02 -51.09
C ARG A 879 10.08 -12.53 -51.23
N VAL A 880 10.40 -13.30 -50.17
CA VAL A 880 10.35 -14.77 -50.23
C VAL A 880 9.37 -15.37 -49.23
N ASN A 881 9.12 -14.73 -48.12
CA ASN A 881 8.20 -15.22 -47.11
C ASN A 881 6.75 -15.02 -47.53
N SER A 882 5.94 -16.07 -47.44
CA SER A 882 4.51 -16.10 -47.76
C SER A 882 3.60 -16.44 -46.57
N SER A 883 4.10 -16.36 -45.35
CA SER A 883 3.37 -16.71 -44.13
C SER A 883 3.12 -15.54 -43.16
N LEU A 884 4.04 -14.57 -43.12
CA LEU A 884 3.92 -13.45 -42.20
C LEU A 884 2.84 -12.47 -42.66
N GLU A 885 1.87 -12.22 -41.79
CA GLU A 885 0.70 -11.34 -42.02
C GLU A 885 0.93 -9.96 -41.40
N LYS A 886 1.58 -9.90 -40.23
CA LYS A 886 1.81 -8.64 -39.52
C LYS A 886 3.21 -8.50 -38.98
N LEU A 887 3.85 -7.34 -39.29
CA LEU A 887 5.16 -6.95 -38.81
C LEU A 887 5.09 -5.60 -38.13
N TRP A 888 5.30 -5.57 -36.80
CA TRP A 888 5.22 -4.33 -36.02
C TRP A 888 6.60 -3.89 -35.57
N LEU A 889 7.02 -2.73 -36.13
CA LEU A 889 8.32 -2.08 -35.90
C LEU A 889 8.18 -0.68 -35.29
N ILE A 890 7.13 -0.48 -34.46
CA ILE A 890 6.79 0.80 -33.84
C ILE A 890 7.90 1.24 -32.89
N GLU A 891 8.16 2.55 -32.79
CA GLU A 891 9.16 3.12 -31.86
C GLU A 891 10.55 2.48 -32.00
N ASN A 892 11.10 2.50 -33.22
CA ASN A 892 12.47 2.09 -33.54
C ASN A 892 13.28 3.26 -34.16
N LYS A 893 14.41 2.97 -34.80
CA LYS A 893 15.31 3.97 -35.41
C LYS A 893 15.27 4.00 -36.92
N ILE A 894 14.23 3.40 -37.52
CA ILE A 894 14.08 3.28 -38.99
C ILE A 894 13.82 4.66 -39.60
N THR A 895 14.54 5.00 -40.68
CA THR A 895 14.35 6.25 -41.42
C THR A 895 13.53 6.02 -42.70
N THR A 896 13.33 7.08 -43.49
CA THR A 896 12.67 7.00 -44.80
C THR A 896 13.34 6.00 -45.71
N ARG A 897 14.66 5.79 -45.62
CA ARG A 897 15.42 4.82 -46.43
C ARG A 897 14.96 3.40 -46.17
N GLY A 898 14.96 2.97 -44.90
CA GLY A 898 14.51 1.63 -44.53
C GLY A 898 13.03 1.42 -44.83
N ALA A 899 12.17 2.40 -44.54
CA ALA A 899 10.74 2.35 -44.85
C ALA A 899 10.49 2.21 -46.38
N THR A 900 11.27 2.89 -47.21
CA THR A 900 11.18 2.78 -48.68
C THR A 900 11.60 1.39 -49.16
N CYS A 901 12.62 0.78 -48.56
CA CYS A 901 13.04 -0.57 -48.87
C CYS A 901 11.94 -1.60 -48.57
N LEU A 902 11.28 -1.46 -47.38
CA LEU A 902 10.13 -2.29 -47.03
C LEU A 902 8.99 -2.13 -48.03
N LEU A 903 8.63 -0.90 -48.41
CA LEU A 903 7.58 -0.61 -49.40
C LEU A 903 7.88 -1.27 -50.75
N GLN A 904 9.13 -1.16 -51.22
CA GLN A 904 9.54 -1.78 -52.51
C GLN A 904 9.43 -3.32 -52.48
N SER A 905 9.67 -3.91 -51.31
CA SER A 905 9.65 -5.36 -51.11
C SER A 905 8.23 -5.93 -51.07
N LEU A 906 7.21 -5.08 -50.87
CA LEU A 906 5.81 -5.49 -50.91
C LEU A 906 5.26 -5.80 -52.30
N ARG A 907 5.97 -5.44 -53.40
CA ARG A 907 5.53 -5.60 -54.83
C ARG A 907 5.38 -7.06 -55.23
N GLY A 908 5.28 -7.98 -54.57
CA GLY A 908 5.10 -9.40 -54.93
C GLY A 908 4.57 -10.19 -53.75
N ASN A 909 4.57 -9.59 -52.58
CA ASN A 909 4.11 -10.23 -51.37
C ASN A 909 2.59 -10.07 -51.22
N THR A 910 1.89 -11.20 -51.11
CA THR A 910 0.43 -11.26 -50.94
C THR A 910 0.03 -11.72 -49.53
N ALA A 911 0.99 -12.07 -48.66
CA ALA A 911 0.72 -12.58 -47.34
C ALA A 911 0.64 -11.48 -46.29
N ILE A 912 1.46 -10.44 -46.44
CA ILE A 912 1.54 -9.35 -45.45
C ILE A 912 0.30 -8.45 -45.54
N ASP A 913 -0.40 -8.28 -44.41
CA ASP A 913 -1.56 -7.40 -44.27
C ASP A 913 -1.16 -6.04 -43.68
N GLU A 914 -0.15 -6.02 -42.77
CA GLU A 914 0.21 -4.81 -42.07
C GLU A 914 1.70 -4.77 -41.69
N ILE A 915 2.37 -3.65 -42.01
CA ILE A 915 3.67 -3.25 -41.47
C ILE A 915 3.47 -1.92 -40.72
N CYS A 916 3.61 -1.93 -39.42
CA CYS A 916 3.44 -0.72 -38.61
C CYS A 916 4.80 -0.09 -38.26
N LEU A 917 5.02 1.15 -38.70
CA LEU A 917 6.23 1.95 -38.54
C LEU A 917 6.04 3.23 -37.72
N LYS A 918 4.95 3.32 -36.96
CA LYS A 918 4.65 4.51 -36.11
C LYS A 918 5.83 4.86 -35.21
N ASP A 919 6.02 6.14 -34.96
CA ASP A 919 7.00 6.67 -34.02
C ASP A 919 8.47 6.27 -34.35
N ASN A 920 8.76 6.02 -35.61
CA ASN A 920 10.10 5.86 -36.13
C ASN A 920 10.69 7.22 -36.56
N ARG A 921 11.94 7.24 -37.08
CA ARG A 921 12.65 8.47 -37.50
C ARG A 921 12.28 8.86 -38.95
N ILE A 922 11.00 8.82 -39.27
CA ILE A 922 10.47 9.14 -40.62
C ILE A 922 9.91 10.55 -40.57
N PRO A 923 10.46 11.52 -41.37
CA PRO A 923 9.91 12.87 -41.48
C PRO A 923 8.47 12.88 -41.99
N LYS A 924 7.63 13.78 -41.46
CA LYS A 924 6.23 13.90 -41.87
C LYS A 924 6.06 14.15 -43.37
N GLU A 925 7.03 14.80 -43.99
CA GLU A 925 7.09 15.11 -45.42
C GLU A 925 7.18 13.86 -46.29
N ASP A 926 7.78 12.79 -45.82
CA ASP A 926 7.99 11.55 -46.54
C ASP A 926 6.85 10.53 -46.35
N VAL A 927 6.00 10.71 -45.35
CA VAL A 927 4.93 9.77 -44.98
C VAL A 927 3.95 9.53 -46.14
N TRP A 928 3.58 10.58 -46.90
CA TRP A 928 2.62 10.48 -47.98
C TRP A 928 3.06 9.54 -49.12
N HIS A 929 4.36 9.37 -49.32
CA HIS A 929 4.89 8.42 -50.32
C HIS A 929 4.77 6.97 -49.83
N LEU A 930 4.98 6.74 -48.56
CA LEU A 930 5.03 5.43 -47.94
C LEU A 930 3.66 4.82 -47.75
N VAL A 931 2.65 5.64 -47.33
CA VAL A 931 1.27 5.19 -47.09
C VAL A 931 0.44 4.99 -48.36
N LYS A 932 1.05 5.13 -49.55
CA LYS A 932 0.40 4.75 -50.84
C LYS A 932 0.00 3.28 -50.90
N ASP A 933 0.77 2.43 -50.27
CA ASP A 933 0.39 1.05 -50.00
C ASP A 933 -0.29 0.98 -48.61
N LYS A 934 -1.55 0.60 -48.56
CA LYS A 934 -2.38 0.57 -47.34
C LYS A 934 -1.84 -0.40 -46.29
N ARG A 935 -0.93 -1.27 -46.67
CA ARG A 935 -0.28 -2.22 -45.72
C ARG A 935 0.77 -1.56 -44.86
N ILE A 936 1.26 -0.35 -45.22
CA ILE A 936 2.20 0.43 -44.41
C ILE A 936 1.42 1.44 -43.56
N VAL A 937 1.58 1.35 -42.25
CA VAL A 937 0.98 2.21 -41.23
C VAL A 937 2.08 3.00 -40.53
N ILE A 938 2.05 4.35 -40.61
CA ILE A 938 3.06 5.23 -40.05
C ILE A 938 2.38 6.18 -39.06
#